data_8eb686704c1dccd14a53e949687e47ea
#
_entry.id   8eb686704c1dccd14a53e949687e47ea
#
_cell.length_a   1.000
_cell.length_b   1.000
_cell.length_c   1.000
_cell.angle_alpha   90.00
_cell.angle_beta   90.00
_cell.angle_gamma   90.00
#
_symmetry.space_group_name_H-M   'P 1'
#
loop_
_entity.id
_entity.type
_entity.pdbx_description
1 polymer ?
#
loop_
_entity_poly.entity_id
_entity_poly.type
_entity_poly.pdbx_seq_one_letter_code
_entity_poly.pdbx_strand_id
1 'polypeptide(L)'
;MNNIAKFQPMNHQHKVIKIISIVAGIILISVILIILLISPIAKYIIEKNDINFTGRHITMGSVTINPFTGYVHISNLKIYEYRSDSIFISAGDARAHFAMLKLLNKTVEISNLTLDKFWGVVDKNNMEFNFNDVIRKFTPKKTDSKKPATIHFNILNIKINDGIIYYREKLVPINYFIKNAAIECTGKQWNSDSLDVKYSFLSGPRQGSMNGIFSMNVKNLNYRIEVIAHQFDLEILEPYIRNSKKYGTYSANLEANLKAKGNFRDASDVTFTGMLAINKFHFGKNQKTDVGSFEKLQLSIYQLCPKDNKYLFDSVSITHPFFKLERYDHSDNLTEMFGKKGSKVRGNSTSGNFNLITTIGNYIAALSKNFFRSDYKINRLAIYNGDFMYNDYSLSEKFAVEIHPVNVLSDSIDKTNDRVNIYFSSNIKPSGTLKVALSINPKDSGDFDLNYSLQRIPATLFNPYLIFYTSYPLNRGIIEMKGQWTVRNGIIKSNNHLEVIDPRLDKRVQNKDTKRLPMPLIMAILRDNGNVIDYRIPITGKLKNPTFHLNDVIRDALVNIIVKPVTTPYRLLVKNVETDIEKSLTLKWEMNQRNPDDHQEQFITKMADFLKKNPEASIRVQPHIYFQKEKEYIQLFEAKKKFYLALHHKNESEFGATETEAVEKMSIKDTLFMEYLNKHIKSKLIFTVQDKCALLIPSANINKKLTLLKKERENEFLQVFNKKGVEKQVAFTKAIKGIPFNGYSFYRITYKGVLPKALIAAYREMNHLNNEAPRKEYKADRRKARN
;
A
#
# COMPACT_ATOMS: atom_id res chain seq x y z
N MET A 1 -42.66 -39.80 113.74
CA MET A 1 -41.56 -38.99 114.14
C MET A 1 -40.83 -38.55 112.85
N ASN A 2 -40.91 -37.35 112.63
CA ASN A 2 -40.20 -36.56 111.55
C ASN A 2 -40.09 -37.03 110.12
N ASN A 3 -41.15 -36.62 109.35
CA ASN A 3 -41.02 -36.55 107.91
C ASN A 3 -40.42 -35.19 107.49
N ILE A 4 -39.22 -35.23 106.83
CA ILE A 4 -38.61 -34.09 106.17
C ILE A 4 -38.86 -34.21 104.71
N ALA A 5 -39.71 -33.34 104.15
CA ALA A 5 -40.02 -33.30 102.70
C ALA A 5 -38.83 -32.74 101.99
N LYS A 6 -38.32 -33.49 101.01
CA LYS A 6 -37.32 -33.00 99.96
C LYS A 6 -38.05 -32.10 98.97
N PHE A 7 -37.72 -30.82 98.99
CA PHE A 7 -38.06 -29.89 97.93
C PHE A 7 -37.07 -30.22 96.77
N GLN A 8 -37.68 -30.54 95.57
CA GLN A 8 -36.95 -30.62 94.33
C GLN A 8 -36.96 -29.22 93.71
N PRO A 9 -35.76 -28.67 93.26
CA PRO A 9 -35.74 -27.44 92.44
C PRO A 9 -35.56 -27.87 91.01
N MET A 10 -36.64 -28.34 90.38
CA MET A 10 -36.56 -28.77 89.01
C MET A 10 -37.73 -28.22 88.17
N ASN A 11 -37.75 -26.89 87.90
CA ASN A 11 -38.66 -26.31 86.91
C ASN A 11 -38.20 -24.93 86.35
N HIS A 12 -37.12 -24.32 86.83
CA HIS A 12 -36.66 -23.04 86.31
C HIS A 12 -35.76 -23.19 85.09
N GLN A 13 -34.91 -24.19 85.02
CA GLN A 13 -33.97 -24.39 83.89
C GLN A 13 -34.77 -24.75 82.61
N HIS A 14 -35.77 -25.59 82.67
CA HIS A 14 -36.54 -25.92 81.45
C HIS A 14 -37.42 -24.73 80.94
N LYS A 15 -37.86 -23.86 81.77
CA LYS A 15 -38.55 -22.64 81.35
C LYS A 15 -37.59 -21.64 80.69
N VAL A 16 -36.43 -21.44 81.24
CA VAL A 16 -35.37 -20.59 80.66
C VAL A 16 -34.90 -21.12 79.32
N ILE A 17 -34.60 -22.42 79.18
CA ILE A 17 -34.25 -23.06 77.92
C ILE A 17 -35.40 -22.91 76.88
N LYS A 18 -36.69 -23.09 77.27
CA LYS A 18 -37.84 -22.85 76.36
C LYS A 18 -37.92 -21.40 75.87
N ILE A 19 -37.67 -20.44 76.77
CA ILE A 19 -37.73 -19.04 76.46
C ILE A 19 -36.57 -18.68 75.56
N ILE A 20 -35.37 -19.21 75.82
CA ILE A 20 -34.19 -19.02 74.97
C ILE A 20 -34.42 -19.65 73.58
N SER A 21 -34.99 -20.85 73.52
CA SER A 21 -35.31 -21.50 72.21
C SER A 21 -36.37 -20.77 71.41
N ILE A 22 -37.42 -20.20 72.08
CA ILE A 22 -38.46 -19.35 71.45
C ILE A 22 -37.86 -18.05 70.92
N VAL A 23 -37.03 -17.39 71.72
CA VAL A 23 -36.27 -16.18 71.32
C VAL A 23 -35.34 -16.45 70.20
N ALA A 24 -34.58 -17.52 70.26
CA ALA A 24 -33.73 -17.97 69.19
C ALA A 24 -34.52 -18.30 67.92
N GLY A 25 -35.66 -18.96 68.02
CA GLY A 25 -36.58 -19.22 66.91
C GLY A 25 -37.15 -17.92 66.27
N ILE A 26 -37.57 -16.98 67.11
CA ILE A 26 -38.02 -15.66 66.62
C ILE A 26 -36.89 -14.90 65.91
N ILE A 27 -35.70 -14.90 66.51
CA ILE A 27 -34.54 -14.29 65.87
C ILE A 27 -34.22 -14.97 64.54
N LEU A 28 -34.23 -16.30 64.47
CA LEU A 28 -34.00 -17.07 63.25
C LEU A 28 -35.06 -16.76 62.18
N ILE A 29 -36.34 -16.75 62.52
CA ILE A 29 -37.46 -16.42 61.65
C ILE A 29 -37.33 -14.97 61.15
N SER A 30 -37.03 -14.00 62.08
CA SER A 30 -36.80 -12.60 61.72
C SER A 30 -35.63 -12.45 60.73
N VAL A 31 -34.53 -13.17 60.99
CA VAL A 31 -33.37 -13.20 60.06
C VAL A 31 -33.75 -13.75 58.70
N ILE A 32 -34.49 -14.85 58.67
CA ILE A 32 -34.97 -15.42 57.39
C ILE A 32 -35.91 -14.45 56.68
N LEU A 33 -36.80 -13.81 57.40
CA LEU A 33 -37.76 -12.84 56.86
C LEU A 33 -37.03 -11.61 56.29
N ILE A 34 -36.03 -11.10 56.97
CA ILE A 34 -35.14 -10.03 56.50
C ILE A 34 -34.47 -10.44 55.17
N ILE A 35 -33.87 -11.62 55.11
CA ILE A 35 -33.19 -12.13 53.90
C ILE A 35 -34.17 -12.25 52.73
N LEU A 36 -35.38 -12.73 52.97
CA LEU A 36 -36.42 -12.91 51.94
C LEU A 36 -37.01 -11.58 51.46
N LEU A 37 -37.17 -10.59 52.34
CA LEU A 37 -37.82 -9.31 51.99
C LEU A 37 -36.86 -8.23 51.53
N ILE A 38 -35.57 -8.25 51.91
CA ILE A 38 -34.59 -7.22 51.55
C ILE A 38 -34.37 -7.13 50.02
N SER A 39 -34.33 -8.28 49.34
CA SER A 39 -34.05 -8.37 47.91
C SER A 39 -35.14 -7.72 47.06
N PRO A 40 -36.45 -8.05 47.19
CA PRO A 40 -37.53 -7.40 46.43
C PRO A 40 -37.73 -5.94 46.82
N ILE A 41 -37.56 -5.58 48.08
CA ILE A 41 -37.66 -4.20 48.56
C ILE A 41 -36.52 -3.35 47.92
N ALA A 42 -35.31 -3.83 47.96
CA ALA A 42 -34.17 -3.12 47.38
C ALA A 42 -34.30 -2.96 45.84
N LYS A 43 -34.75 -3.98 45.12
CA LYS A 43 -35.07 -3.90 43.70
C LYS A 43 -36.10 -2.77 43.45
N TYR A 44 -37.21 -2.80 44.16
CA TYR A 44 -38.28 -1.78 44.00
C TYR A 44 -37.78 -0.37 44.28
N ILE A 45 -37.01 -0.17 45.38
CA ILE A 45 -36.45 1.15 45.73
C ILE A 45 -35.49 1.66 44.68
N ILE A 46 -34.63 0.79 44.15
CA ILE A 46 -33.64 1.17 43.14
C ILE A 46 -34.33 1.52 41.82
N GLU A 47 -35.24 0.68 41.32
CA GLU A 47 -35.96 0.91 40.08
C GLU A 47 -36.90 2.12 40.13
N LYS A 48 -37.51 2.41 41.31
CA LYS A 48 -38.37 3.57 41.51
C LYS A 48 -37.63 4.89 41.62
N ASN A 49 -36.38 4.87 42.12
CA ASN A 49 -35.56 6.07 42.35
C ASN A 49 -34.34 6.15 41.46
N ASP A 50 -34.27 5.34 40.43
CA ASP A 50 -33.12 5.19 39.54
C ASP A 50 -32.64 6.51 38.91
N ILE A 51 -33.56 7.34 38.41
CA ILE A 51 -33.27 8.66 37.83
C ILE A 51 -32.68 9.59 38.91
N ASN A 52 -33.18 9.52 40.14
CA ASN A 52 -32.67 10.33 41.26
C ASN A 52 -31.22 9.91 41.63
N PHE A 53 -30.92 8.60 41.60
CA PHE A 53 -29.63 8.07 41.97
C PHE A 53 -28.59 8.23 40.87
N THR A 54 -28.93 7.81 39.64
CA THR A 54 -27.97 7.74 38.54
C THR A 54 -28.21 8.74 37.41
N GLY A 55 -29.42 9.30 37.33
CA GLY A 55 -29.90 10.13 36.23
C GLY A 55 -30.41 9.33 35.04
N ARG A 56 -30.48 8.01 35.17
CA ARG A 56 -30.84 7.08 34.07
C ARG A 56 -31.79 6.01 34.57
N HIS A 57 -32.63 5.51 33.66
CA HIS A 57 -33.51 4.40 33.95
C HIS A 57 -32.73 3.09 34.14
N ILE A 58 -33.06 2.28 35.14
CA ILE A 58 -32.41 1.00 35.47
C ILE A 58 -33.50 -0.07 35.59
N THR A 59 -33.28 -1.21 34.96
CA THR A 59 -34.11 -2.40 35.14
C THR A 59 -33.27 -3.60 35.56
N MET A 60 -33.80 -4.42 36.40
CA MET A 60 -33.11 -5.62 36.92
C MET A 60 -34.03 -6.82 36.81
N GLY A 61 -33.51 -7.99 36.48
CA GLY A 61 -34.27 -9.24 36.54
C GLY A 61 -34.53 -9.68 37.97
N SER A 62 -33.63 -10.47 38.53
CA SER A 62 -33.68 -10.83 39.94
C SER A 62 -32.57 -10.11 40.72
N VAL A 63 -32.87 -9.83 41.97
CA VAL A 63 -31.88 -9.27 42.92
C VAL A 63 -31.80 -10.22 44.10
N THR A 64 -30.61 -10.60 44.52
CA THR A 64 -30.33 -11.40 45.71
C THR A 64 -29.35 -10.63 46.58
N ILE A 65 -29.72 -10.34 47.83
CA ILE A 65 -28.91 -9.61 48.78
C ILE A 65 -28.72 -10.47 50.02
N ASN A 66 -27.46 -10.69 50.41
CA ASN A 66 -27.15 -11.27 51.72
C ASN A 66 -26.61 -10.13 52.61
N PRO A 67 -27.42 -9.67 53.58
CA PRO A 67 -27.05 -8.52 54.43
C PRO A 67 -25.91 -8.82 55.41
N PHE A 68 -25.62 -10.11 55.67
CA PHE A 68 -24.55 -10.50 56.58
C PHE A 68 -23.19 -10.55 55.94
N THR A 69 -23.15 -11.04 54.70
CA THR A 69 -21.89 -11.13 53.95
C THR A 69 -21.63 -9.91 53.06
N GLY A 70 -22.66 -9.07 52.85
CA GLY A 70 -22.59 -7.95 51.93
C GLY A 70 -22.64 -8.35 50.45
N TYR A 71 -22.96 -9.60 50.15
CA TYR A 71 -23.05 -10.10 48.79
C TYR A 71 -24.34 -9.66 48.12
N VAL A 72 -24.22 -9.06 46.97
CA VAL A 72 -25.34 -8.65 46.10
C VAL A 72 -25.14 -9.27 44.75
N HIS A 73 -26.15 -9.95 44.20
CA HIS A 73 -26.20 -10.48 42.85
C HIS A 73 -27.44 -9.93 42.13
N ILE A 74 -27.23 -9.39 40.94
CA ILE A 74 -28.26 -8.86 40.08
C ILE A 74 -28.20 -9.58 38.75
N SER A 75 -29.26 -10.23 38.32
CA SER A 75 -29.38 -10.82 37.00
C SER A 75 -29.99 -9.83 36.02
N ASN A 76 -29.60 -9.90 34.74
CA ASN A 76 -30.14 -9.08 33.66
C ASN A 76 -30.22 -7.59 33.99
N LEU A 77 -29.16 -7.03 34.53
CA LEU A 77 -29.02 -5.60 34.76
C LEU A 77 -29.05 -4.85 33.43
N LYS A 78 -29.87 -3.83 33.32
CA LYS A 78 -29.90 -2.90 32.17
C LYS A 78 -29.94 -1.47 32.66
N ILE A 79 -29.09 -0.63 32.08
CA ILE A 79 -29.05 0.82 32.28
C ILE A 79 -29.30 1.47 30.94
N TYR A 80 -30.29 2.33 30.86
CA TYR A 80 -30.71 2.95 29.62
C TYR A 80 -29.96 4.26 29.35
N GLU A 81 -29.99 4.70 28.09
CA GLU A 81 -29.49 6.01 27.71
C GLU A 81 -30.31 7.13 28.35
N TYR A 82 -29.69 8.29 28.50
CA TYR A 82 -30.36 9.45 29.08
C TYR A 82 -31.61 9.82 28.29
N ARG A 83 -32.81 9.75 28.90
CA ARG A 83 -34.12 10.02 28.28
C ARG A 83 -34.41 9.21 27.03
N SER A 84 -34.01 7.95 27.01
CA SER A 84 -34.21 7.06 25.86
C SER A 84 -34.46 5.64 26.34
N ASP A 85 -35.18 4.85 25.55
CA ASP A 85 -35.41 3.42 25.79
C ASP A 85 -34.28 2.54 25.24
N SER A 86 -33.21 3.15 24.67
CA SER A 86 -32.06 2.43 24.22
C SER A 86 -31.17 2.01 25.39
N ILE A 87 -30.63 0.81 25.33
CA ILE A 87 -29.72 0.31 26.36
C ILE A 87 -28.36 0.99 26.20
N PHE A 88 -27.83 1.56 27.30
CA PHE A 88 -26.47 2.09 27.37
C PHE A 88 -25.50 1.02 27.84
N ILE A 89 -25.81 0.33 28.93
CA ILE A 89 -25.03 -0.79 29.49
C ILE A 89 -25.98 -1.90 29.90
N SER A 90 -25.58 -3.14 29.67
CA SER A 90 -26.23 -4.28 30.32
C SER A 90 -25.21 -5.30 30.79
N ALA A 91 -25.56 -6.08 31.75
CA ALA A 91 -24.82 -7.24 32.24
C ALA A 91 -25.77 -8.41 32.47
N GLY A 92 -25.39 -9.59 32.00
CA GLY A 92 -26.16 -10.80 32.31
C GLY A 92 -26.18 -11.07 33.80
N ASP A 93 -25.04 -10.92 34.45
CA ASP A 93 -24.85 -11.06 35.88
C ASP A 93 -23.97 -9.92 36.43
N ALA A 94 -24.46 -9.22 37.44
CA ALA A 94 -23.69 -8.21 38.18
C ALA A 94 -23.57 -8.67 39.62
N ARG A 95 -22.36 -8.84 40.09
CA ARG A 95 -22.04 -9.33 41.44
C ARG A 95 -21.21 -8.30 42.17
N ALA A 96 -21.64 -7.95 43.38
CA ALA A 96 -20.92 -7.00 44.22
C ALA A 96 -20.77 -7.51 45.66
N HIS A 97 -19.65 -7.16 46.30
CA HIS A 97 -19.47 -7.39 47.74
C HIS A 97 -19.29 -6.07 48.43
N PHE A 98 -20.18 -5.79 49.37
CA PHE A 98 -20.14 -4.59 50.21
C PHE A 98 -19.40 -4.89 51.50
N ALA A 99 -18.54 -3.99 51.95
CA ALA A 99 -17.86 -4.07 53.24
C ALA A 99 -18.85 -3.61 54.34
N MET A 100 -19.68 -4.52 54.83
CA MET A 100 -20.81 -4.23 55.73
C MET A 100 -20.36 -3.50 57.00
N LEU A 101 -19.21 -3.83 57.61
CA LEU A 101 -18.73 -3.14 58.81
C LEU A 101 -18.39 -1.67 58.57
N LYS A 102 -18.03 -1.28 57.33
CA LYS A 102 -17.75 0.11 56.98
C LYS A 102 -19.02 0.97 56.83
N LEU A 103 -20.15 0.34 56.63
CA LEU A 103 -21.45 1.03 56.65
C LEU A 103 -21.74 1.69 58.02
N LEU A 104 -21.26 1.10 59.09
CA LEU A 104 -21.38 1.66 60.45
C LEU A 104 -20.66 3.01 60.57
N ASN A 105 -19.59 3.20 59.78
CA ASN A 105 -18.82 4.44 59.68
C ASN A 105 -19.27 5.32 58.50
N LYS A 106 -20.52 5.18 58.01
CA LYS A 106 -21.07 5.93 56.86
C LYS A 106 -20.24 5.81 55.57
N THR A 107 -19.52 4.69 55.40
CA THR A 107 -18.72 4.41 54.22
C THR A 107 -19.33 3.25 53.43
N VAL A 108 -19.85 3.52 52.25
CA VAL A 108 -20.33 2.50 51.31
C VAL A 108 -19.12 2.06 50.49
N GLU A 109 -18.55 0.91 50.81
CA GLU A 109 -17.43 0.35 50.09
C GLU A 109 -17.83 -0.96 49.40
N ILE A 110 -17.64 -1.01 48.08
CA ILE A 110 -17.73 -2.22 47.27
C ILE A 110 -16.31 -2.77 47.10
N SER A 111 -16.02 -3.90 47.74
CA SER A 111 -14.71 -4.53 47.69
C SER A 111 -14.44 -5.24 46.37
N ASN A 112 -15.47 -5.80 45.76
CA ASN A 112 -15.40 -6.44 44.44
C ASN A 112 -16.70 -6.16 43.64
N LEU A 113 -16.57 -5.69 42.43
CA LEU A 113 -17.63 -5.58 41.43
C LEU A 113 -17.29 -6.40 40.22
N THR A 114 -18.08 -7.42 39.90
CA THR A 114 -17.91 -8.26 38.72
C THR A 114 -19.13 -8.13 37.81
N LEU A 115 -18.90 -7.87 36.54
CA LEU A 115 -19.91 -7.80 35.48
C LEU A 115 -19.62 -8.88 34.46
N ASP A 116 -20.49 -9.87 34.33
CA ASP A 116 -20.35 -10.94 33.34
C ASP A 116 -21.34 -10.74 32.19
N LYS A 117 -20.98 -11.17 31.02
CA LYS A 117 -21.72 -10.94 29.75
C LYS A 117 -22.10 -9.45 29.61
N PHE A 118 -21.08 -8.64 29.79
CA PHE A 118 -21.22 -7.19 29.72
C PHE A 118 -21.51 -6.76 28.26
N TRP A 119 -22.43 -5.84 28.10
CA TRP A 119 -22.68 -5.17 26.84
C TRP A 119 -22.78 -3.67 27.09
N GLY A 120 -22.12 -2.90 26.21
CA GLY A 120 -22.09 -1.45 26.37
C GLY A 120 -21.91 -0.72 25.05
N VAL A 121 -22.37 0.53 25.00
CA VAL A 121 -22.25 1.42 23.84
C VAL A 121 -21.57 2.71 24.25
N VAL A 122 -20.57 3.08 23.50
CA VAL A 122 -19.89 4.38 23.57
C VAL A 122 -20.22 5.15 22.30
N ASP A 123 -21.11 6.13 22.41
CA ASP A 123 -21.46 7.04 21.32
C ASP A 123 -20.71 8.35 21.50
N LYS A 124 -20.00 8.77 20.42
CA LYS A 124 -19.31 10.05 20.37
C LYS A 124 -19.97 10.98 19.36
N ASN A 125 -20.25 12.20 19.78
CA ASN A 125 -20.74 13.28 18.93
C ASN A 125 -19.90 14.54 19.17
N ASN A 126 -19.05 14.90 18.22
CA ASN A 126 -18.01 15.93 18.41
C ASN A 126 -17.04 15.57 19.56
N MET A 127 -17.03 16.40 20.61
CA MET A 127 -16.23 16.20 21.81
C MET A 127 -17.04 15.60 22.98
N GLU A 128 -18.30 15.27 22.76
CA GLU A 128 -19.18 14.74 23.82
C GLU A 128 -19.44 13.25 23.61
N PHE A 129 -19.37 12.53 24.73
CA PHE A 129 -19.72 11.12 24.82
C PHE A 129 -21.10 10.94 25.44
N ASN A 130 -21.78 9.85 25.09
CA ASN A 130 -23.10 9.52 25.66
C ASN A 130 -23.10 9.31 27.16
N PHE A 131 -21.97 9.22 27.83
CA PHE A 131 -21.85 9.08 29.29
C PHE A 131 -21.43 10.39 30.02
N ASN A 132 -21.35 11.53 29.33
CA ASN A 132 -20.93 12.79 29.94
C ASN A 132 -21.94 13.28 30.99
N ASP A 133 -23.22 12.95 30.88
CA ASP A 133 -24.26 13.19 31.91
C ASP A 133 -23.94 12.47 33.21
N VAL A 134 -23.50 11.21 33.12
CA VAL A 134 -23.10 10.39 34.27
C VAL A 134 -21.87 11.03 34.96
N ILE A 135 -20.85 11.38 34.20
CA ILE A 135 -19.67 12.06 34.73
C ILE A 135 -20.08 13.35 35.45
N ARG A 136 -20.92 14.18 34.81
CA ARG A 136 -21.40 15.45 35.42
C ARG A 136 -22.18 15.23 36.71
N LYS A 137 -22.95 14.14 36.82
CA LYS A 137 -23.73 13.82 38.01
C LYS A 137 -22.86 13.43 39.20
N PHE A 138 -21.80 12.67 38.97
CA PHE A 138 -20.88 12.16 40.00
C PHE A 138 -19.67 13.04 40.25
N THR A 139 -19.44 14.11 39.45
CA THR A 139 -18.38 15.07 39.70
C THR A 139 -18.78 16.08 40.77
N PRO A 140 -18.05 16.23 41.88
CA PRO A 140 -18.38 17.19 42.90
C PRO A 140 -18.42 18.63 42.37
N LYS A 141 -19.55 19.32 42.53
CA LYS A 141 -19.59 20.78 42.26
C LYS A 141 -18.75 21.51 43.28
N LYS A 142 -17.86 22.40 42.82
CA LYS A 142 -16.97 23.22 43.67
C LYS A 142 -17.66 24.27 44.54
N THR A 143 -18.94 24.15 44.76
CA THR A 143 -19.73 25.11 45.54
C THR A 143 -20.21 24.46 46.82
N ASP A 144 -19.76 25.03 47.93
CA ASP A 144 -20.09 24.77 49.33
C ASP A 144 -19.13 23.90 50.15
N SER A 145 -18.08 24.54 50.57
CA SER A 145 -17.08 24.05 51.55
C SER A 145 -17.60 23.92 53.01
N LYS A 146 -18.93 23.86 53.26
CA LYS A 146 -19.50 23.88 54.62
C LYS A 146 -20.37 22.69 55.05
N LYS A 147 -20.55 21.67 54.20
CA LYS A 147 -21.18 20.42 54.68
C LYS A 147 -20.27 19.23 54.33
N PRO A 148 -19.72 18.50 55.31
CA PRO A 148 -18.97 17.28 55.05
C PRO A 148 -19.94 16.30 54.39
N ALA A 149 -19.47 15.63 53.29
CA ALA A 149 -20.25 14.56 52.68
C ALA A 149 -20.56 13.48 53.71
N THR A 150 -21.85 13.28 53.99
CA THR A 150 -22.31 12.41 55.07
C THR A 150 -22.10 10.95 54.78
N ILE A 151 -21.76 10.61 53.52
CA ILE A 151 -21.53 9.20 53.06
C ILE A 151 -20.32 9.19 52.15
N HIS A 152 -19.34 8.36 52.47
CA HIS A 152 -18.18 8.06 51.63
C HIS A 152 -18.49 6.86 50.76
N PHE A 153 -18.25 6.96 49.45
CA PHE A 153 -18.43 5.88 48.49
C PHE A 153 -17.09 5.41 47.97
N ASN A 154 -16.90 4.08 47.81
CA ASN A 154 -15.65 3.49 47.39
C ASN A 154 -15.86 2.16 46.64
N ILE A 155 -15.11 1.93 45.56
CA ILE A 155 -15.05 0.65 44.84
C ILE A 155 -13.57 0.26 44.71
N LEU A 156 -13.21 -0.96 45.15
CA LEU A 156 -11.81 -1.41 45.14
C LEU A 156 -11.44 -2.20 43.88
N ASN A 157 -12.20 -3.21 43.58
CA ASN A 157 -11.90 -4.10 42.44
C ASN A 157 -13.07 -4.11 41.47
N ILE A 158 -12.79 -3.82 40.22
CA ILE A 158 -13.79 -3.90 39.13
C ILE A 158 -13.33 -4.93 38.14
N LYS A 159 -14.18 -5.88 37.77
CA LYS A 159 -13.91 -6.92 36.78
C LYS A 159 -15.08 -7.00 35.79
N ILE A 160 -14.76 -6.96 34.51
CA ILE A 160 -15.69 -7.20 33.41
C ILE A 160 -15.22 -8.45 32.68
N ASN A 161 -16.12 -9.39 32.43
CA ASN A 161 -15.85 -10.61 31.68
C ASN A 161 -16.83 -10.74 30.50
N ASP A 162 -16.38 -11.38 29.43
CA ASP A 162 -17.17 -11.65 28.22
C ASP A 162 -17.89 -10.41 27.68
N GLY A 163 -17.18 -9.28 27.70
CA GLY A 163 -17.73 -8.00 27.29
C GLY A 163 -17.87 -7.86 25.78
N ILE A 164 -18.96 -7.21 25.35
CA ILE A 164 -19.12 -6.68 24.00
C ILE A 164 -19.30 -5.17 24.15
N ILE A 165 -18.40 -4.40 23.55
CA ILE A 165 -18.44 -2.93 23.63
C ILE A 165 -18.45 -2.36 22.21
N TYR A 166 -19.50 -1.58 21.93
CA TYR A 166 -19.66 -0.84 20.68
C TYR A 166 -19.11 0.56 20.81
N TYR A 167 -18.39 1.01 19.80
CA TYR A 167 -17.99 2.39 19.61
C TYR A 167 -18.63 2.93 18.32
N ARG A 168 -19.36 4.02 18.44
CA ARG A 168 -20.02 4.70 17.32
C ARG A 168 -19.68 6.17 17.32
N GLU A 169 -19.38 6.72 16.14
CA GLU A 169 -19.12 8.15 15.99
C GLU A 169 -20.05 8.73 14.92
N LYS A 170 -20.72 9.88 15.23
CA LYS A 170 -21.70 10.47 14.31
C LYS A 170 -21.07 11.25 13.17
N LEU A 171 -19.97 11.95 13.40
CA LEU A 171 -19.30 12.75 12.38
C LEU A 171 -18.53 11.92 11.35
N VAL A 172 -17.93 10.84 11.82
CA VAL A 172 -17.28 9.84 10.99
C VAL A 172 -18.11 8.58 11.11
N PRO A 173 -18.63 7.99 10.04
CA PRO A 173 -19.55 6.86 10.12
C PRO A 173 -18.84 5.58 10.58
N ILE A 174 -18.40 5.57 11.85
CA ILE A 174 -17.77 4.43 12.50
C ILE A 174 -18.81 3.70 13.33
N ASN A 175 -18.87 2.39 13.12
CA ASN A 175 -19.57 1.45 13.97
C ASN A 175 -18.65 0.25 14.18
N TYR A 176 -17.88 0.29 15.25
CA TYR A 176 -16.91 -0.75 15.58
C TYR A 176 -17.28 -1.37 16.93
N PHE A 177 -16.98 -2.64 17.11
CA PHE A 177 -17.16 -3.29 18.41
C PHE A 177 -16.00 -4.23 18.72
N ILE A 178 -15.80 -4.45 19.99
CA ILE A 178 -14.90 -5.46 20.53
C ILE A 178 -15.75 -6.53 21.24
N LYS A 179 -15.25 -7.75 21.26
CA LYS A 179 -15.89 -8.91 21.89
C LYS A 179 -14.91 -9.64 22.82
N ASN A 180 -15.45 -10.48 23.69
CA ASN A 180 -14.70 -11.18 24.72
C ASN A 180 -13.82 -10.22 25.54
N ALA A 181 -14.32 -9.02 25.78
CA ALA A 181 -13.58 -8.02 26.53
C ALA A 181 -13.50 -8.44 28.01
N ALA A 182 -12.26 -8.56 28.48
CA ALA A 182 -11.95 -8.74 29.90
C ALA A 182 -11.19 -7.50 30.37
N ILE A 183 -11.73 -6.84 31.39
CA ILE A 183 -11.17 -5.64 32.00
C ILE A 183 -11.09 -5.85 33.50
N GLU A 184 -9.92 -5.63 34.09
CA GLU A 184 -9.67 -5.84 35.51
C GLU A 184 -8.91 -4.64 36.06
N CYS A 185 -9.54 -3.98 37.05
CA CYS A 185 -8.93 -2.93 37.86
C CYS A 185 -8.87 -3.41 39.29
N THR A 186 -7.67 -3.73 39.78
CA THR A 186 -7.48 -4.41 41.08
C THR A 186 -6.67 -3.60 42.07
N GLY A 187 -7.00 -3.74 43.33
CA GLY A 187 -6.17 -3.35 44.49
C GLY A 187 -6.15 -1.86 44.82
N LYS A 188 -6.94 -1.04 44.12
CA LYS A 188 -6.97 0.40 44.39
C LYS A 188 -8.39 0.94 44.48
N GLN A 189 -8.56 1.97 45.30
CA GLN A 189 -9.84 2.68 45.35
C GLN A 189 -10.09 3.38 44.01
N TRP A 190 -11.35 3.38 43.55
CA TRP A 190 -11.77 4.09 42.33
C TRP A 190 -11.44 5.58 42.33
N ASN A 191 -11.38 6.20 43.53
CA ASN A 191 -11.02 7.58 43.77
C ASN A 191 -9.55 7.76 44.16
N SER A 192 -8.71 6.74 44.05
CA SER A 192 -7.27 6.86 44.27
C SER A 192 -6.61 7.70 43.17
N ASP A 193 -5.43 8.27 43.51
CA ASP A 193 -4.67 9.09 42.57
C ASP A 193 -4.12 8.29 41.38
N SER A 194 -4.12 6.96 41.46
CA SER A 194 -3.68 6.08 40.41
C SER A 194 -4.73 5.00 40.06
N LEU A 195 -4.96 4.84 38.78
CA LEU A 195 -5.80 3.81 38.17
C LEU A 195 -4.90 2.86 37.40
N ASP A 196 -4.96 1.56 37.70
CA ASP A 196 -4.29 0.49 36.98
C ASP A 196 -5.34 -0.48 36.41
N VAL A 197 -5.31 -0.71 35.12
CA VAL A 197 -6.28 -1.52 34.39
C VAL A 197 -5.55 -2.53 33.52
N LYS A 198 -5.83 -3.81 33.70
CA LYS A 198 -5.49 -4.85 32.74
C LYS A 198 -6.66 -5.02 31.79
N TYR A 199 -6.37 -5.16 30.50
CA TYR A 199 -7.41 -5.35 29.50
C TYR A 199 -7.00 -6.40 28.46
N SER A 200 -7.99 -7.11 27.95
CA SER A 200 -7.85 -7.95 26.76
C SER A 200 -9.19 -8.01 26.02
N PHE A 201 -9.13 -8.06 24.71
CA PHE A 201 -10.31 -8.18 23.85
C PHE A 201 -9.98 -8.70 22.47
N LEU A 202 -10.98 -9.15 21.74
CA LEU A 202 -10.92 -9.53 20.34
C LEU A 202 -11.62 -8.44 19.50
N SER A 203 -11.12 -8.23 18.30
CA SER A 203 -11.82 -7.44 17.28
C SER A 203 -13.18 -8.08 16.98
N GLY A 204 -14.24 -7.28 16.94
CA GLY A 204 -15.59 -7.77 16.71
C GLY A 204 -15.86 -8.17 15.27
N PRO A 205 -15.64 -7.26 14.29
CA PRO A 205 -15.96 -7.53 12.89
C PRO A 205 -15.05 -8.57 12.25
N ARG A 206 -13.79 -8.68 12.70
CA ARG A 206 -12.76 -9.50 12.06
C ARG A 206 -11.87 -10.22 13.07
N GLN A 207 -10.76 -10.81 12.57
CA GLN A 207 -9.73 -11.41 13.40
C GLN A 207 -8.86 -10.33 14.02
N GLY A 208 -8.28 -10.63 15.16
CA GLY A 208 -7.32 -9.80 15.86
C GLY A 208 -7.62 -9.71 17.35
N SER A 209 -6.55 -9.59 18.12
CA SER A 209 -6.64 -9.43 19.57
C SER A 209 -5.76 -8.28 20.03
N MET A 210 -6.16 -7.70 21.16
CA MET A 210 -5.37 -6.69 21.84
C MET A 210 -5.44 -6.95 23.35
N ASN A 211 -4.29 -6.88 24.00
CA ASN A 211 -4.19 -6.97 25.46
C ASN A 211 -3.11 -6.04 25.97
N GLY A 212 -3.19 -5.71 27.25
CA GLY A 212 -2.19 -4.84 27.83
C GLY A 212 -2.53 -4.36 29.24
N ILE A 213 -1.78 -3.35 29.65
CA ILE A 213 -1.94 -2.68 30.93
C ILE A 213 -2.01 -1.18 30.67
N PHE A 214 -2.97 -0.53 31.29
CA PHE A 214 -3.10 0.91 31.31
C PHE A 214 -3.00 1.39 32.74
N SER A 215 -2.08 2.31 33.02
CA SER A 215 -1.90 2.96 34.31
C SER A 215 -1.98 4.47 34.16
N MET A 216 -2.74 5.16 35.01
CA MET A 216 -2.91 6.59 34.96
C MET A 216 -2.92 7.20 36.36
N ASN A 217 -2.24 8.33 36.54
CA ASN A 217 -2.44 9.17 37.71
C ASN A 217 -3.51 10.21 37.39
N VAL A 218 -4.64 10.17 38.08
CA VAL A 218 -5.82 10.99 37.77
C VAL A 218 -5.67 12.48 38.16
N LYS A 219 -4.69 12.81 39.07
CA LYS A 219 -4.43 14.20 39.43
C LYS A 219 -3.59 14.93 38.39
N ASN A 220 -2.48 14.35 38.02
CA ASN A 220 -1.51 14.97 37.10
C ASN A 220 -1.69 14.51 35.65
N LEU A 221 -2.54 13.49 35.39
CA LEU A 221 -2.87 12.90 34.10
C LEU A 221 -1.68 12.23 33.38
N ASN A 222 -0.64 11.87 34.15
CA ASN A 222 0.43 11.03 33.63
C ASN A 222 -0.06 9.62 33.41
N TYR A 223 0.27 9.03 32.30
CA TYR A 223 -0.12 7.67 31.96
C TYR A 223 1.04 6.78 31.50
N ARG A 224 0.84 5.48 31.61
CA ARG A 224 1.64 4.41 31.03
C ARG A 224 0.71 3.40 30.39
N ILE A 225 1.04 2.98 29.20
CA ILE A 225 0.30 1.97 28.43
C ILE A 225 1.26 0.91 27.95
N GLU A 226 0.93 -0.34 28.14
CA GLU A 226 1.57 -1.48 27.49
C GLU A 226 0.52 -2.11 26.57
N VAL A 227 0.88 -2.35 25.31
CA VAL A 227 -0.02 -2.86 24.28
C VAL A 227 0.67 -4.03 23.58
N ILE A 228 -0.02 -5.17 23.56
CA ILE A 228 0.31 -6.30 22.70
C ILE A 228 -0.89 -6.51 21.77
N ALA A 229 -0.66 -6.34 20.47
CA ALA A 229 -1.69 -6.54 19.46
C ALA A 229 -1.24 -7.64 18.48
N HIS A 230 -2.14 -8.56 18.15
CA HIS A 230 -1.93 -9.61 17.17
C HIS A 230 -2.97 -9.55 16.08
N GLN A 231 -2.52 -9.44 14.83
CA GLN A 231 -3.37 -9.39 13.62
C GLN A 231 -4.57 -8.44 13.77
N PHE A 232 -4.37 -7.35 14.51
CA PHE A 232 -5.44 -6.40 14.80
C PHE A 232 -5.79 -5.62 13.53
N ASP A 233 -7.05 -5.71 13.11
CA ASP A 233 -7.54 -5.11 11.87
C ASP A 233 -7.56 -3.58 11.95
N LEU A 234 -6.82 -2.94 11.04
CA LEU A 234 -6.75 -1.48 10.94
C LEU A 234 -7.82 -0.87 10.02
N GLU A 235 -8.75 -1.65 9.47
CA GLU A 235 -9.88 -1.09 8.70
C GLU A 235 -10.76 -0.15 9.51
N ILE A 236 -10.70 -0.24 10.84
CA ILE A 236 -11.33 0.75 11.73
C ILE A 236 -10.90 2.20 11.41
N LEU A 237 -9.71 2.38 10.85
CA LEU A 237 -9.19 3.68 10.45
C LEU A 237 -9.71 4.14 9.08
N GLU A 238 -10.30 3.25 8.29
CA GLU A 238 -10.77 3.55 6.92
C GLU A 238 -11.73 4.73 6.86
N PRO A 239 -12.76 4.85 7.72
CA PRO A 239 -13.70 5.96 7.67
C PRO A 239 -13.04 7.33 7.88
N TYR A 240 -12.01 7.41 8.72
CA TYR A 240 -11.23 8.65 8.95
C TYR A 240 -10.41 9.04 7.73
N ILE A 241 -9.86 8.06 7.02
CA ILE A 241 -9.06 8.28 5.81
C ILE A 241 -9.99 8.61 4.64
N ARG A 242 -11.11 7.92 4.50
CA ARG A 242 -12.09 8.06 3.41
C ARG A 242 -12.68 9.45 3.33
N ASN A 243 -13.02 10.07 4.45
CA ASN A 243 -13.58 11.41 4.48
C ASN A 243 -12.61 12.49 3.98
N SER A 244 -11.31 12.24 4.04
CA SER A 244 -10.29 13.22 3.63
C SER A 244 -9.70 12.95 2.24
N LYS A 245 -9.97 11.78 1.62
CA LYS A 245 -9.25 11.30 0.43
C LYS A 245 -10.16 10.59 -0.55
N LYS A 246 -9.78 10.64 -1.84
CA LYS A 246 -10.46 9.94 -2.94
C LYS A 246 -9.73 8.62 -3.22
N TYR A 247 -10.03 7.55 -2.49
CA TYR A 247 -9.50 6.21 -2.76
C TYR A 247 -10.64 5.17 -2.65
N GLY A 248 -10.40 3.96 -3.15
CA GLY A 248 -11.41 2.90 -3.22
C GLY A 248 -11.33 1.89 -2.09
N THR A 249 -10.14 1.40 -1.77
CA THR A 249 -9.92 0.32 -0.79
C THR A 249 -8.71 0.59 0.10
N TYR A 250 -8.87 0.17 1.35
CA TYR A 250 -7.82 0.19 2.37
C TYR A 250 -7.94 -1.06 3.23
N SER A 251 -6.83 -1.71 3.50
CA SER A 251 -6.76 -2.78 4.51
C SER A 251 -5.36 -2.89 5.08
N ALA A 252 -5.26 -3.28 6.34
CA ALA A 252 -3.99 -3.57 7.01
C ALA A 252 -4.24 -4.31 8.33
N ASN A 253 -3.24 -5.05 8.81
CA ASN A 253 -3.23 -5.68 10.11
C ASN A 253 -2.06 -5.17 10.95
N LEU A 254 -2.31 -4.92 12.23
CA LEU A 254 -1.31 -4.46 13.19
C LEU A 254 -0.79 -5.62 14.03
N GLU A 255 0.52 -5.72 14.12
CA GLU A 255 1.25 -6.46 15.16
C GLU A 255 2.01 -5.43 16.00
N ALA A 256 1.85 -5.47 17.31
CA ALA A 256 2.53 -4.52 18.18
C ALA A 256 2.94 -5.14 19.50
N ASN A 257 4.08 -4.72 19.99
CA ASN A 257 4.52 -4.88 21.38
C ASN A 257 5.12 -3.53 21.79
N LEU A 258 4.28 -2.66 22.27
CA LEU A 258 4.60 -1.26 22.51
C LEU A 258 4.41 -0.90 23.98
N LYS A 259 5.29 -0.03 24.45
CA LYS A 259 5.12 0.69 25.70
C LYS A 259 5.06 2.18 25.39
N ALA A 260 4.06 2.84 25.98
CA ALA A 260 3.89 4.28 25.86
C ALA A 260 3.78 4.90 27.24
N LYS A 261 4.36 6.09 27.41
CA LYS A 261 4.19 6.93 28.60
C LYS A 261 4.04 8.38 28.17
N GLY A 262 3.24 9.13 28.92
CA GLY A 262 3.01 10.53 28.55
C GLY A 262 2.04 11.22 29.50
N ASN A 263 1.49 12.35 29.06
CA ASN A 263 0.54 13.14 29.80
C ASN A 263 -0.68 13.50 28.93
N PHE A 264 -1.90 13.25 29.38
CA PHE A 264 -3.13 13.53 28.62
C PHE A 264 -3.45 15.02 28.41
N ARG A 265 -2.77 15.93 29.13
CA ARG A 265 -2.93 17.38 28.91
C ARG A 265 -2.27 17.85 27.63
N ASP A 266 -1.25 17.11 27.17
CA ASP A 266 -0.48 17.43 25.97
C ASP A 266 -0.37 16.18 25.12
N ALA A 267 -1.12 16.13 24.03
CA ALA A 267 -1.12 14.99 23.13
C ALA A 267 0.26 14.71 22.47
N SER A 268 1.13 15.72 22.44
CA SER A 268 2.50 15.54 21.93
C SER A 268 3.44 14.94 22.99
N ASP A 269 3.07 15.00 24.27
CA ASP A 269 3.82 14.44 25.40
C ASP A 269 3.58 12.93 25.51
N VAL A 270 4.08 12.22 24.53
CA VAL A 270 4.08 10.75 24.50
C VAL A 270 5.45 10.24 24.11
N THR A 271 5.91 9.20 24.80
CA THR A 271 7.13 8.46 24.44
C THR A 271 6.77 7.02 24.18
N PHE A 272 6.99 6.55 22.96
CA PHE A 272 6.83 5.15 22.57
C PHE A 272 8.17 4.43 22.55
N THR A 273 8.17 3.16 22.94
CA THR A 273 9.27 2.22 22.80
C THR A 273 8.72 0.85 22.43
N GLY A 274 9.52 0.00 21.76
CA GLY A 274 9.13 -1.36 21.42
C GLY A 274 9.04 -1.62 19.92
N MET A 275 8.23 -2.59 19.53
CA MET A 275 8.10 -3.04 18.15
C MET A 275 6.69 -2.85 17.63
N LEU A 276 6.60 -2.34 16.41
CA LEU A 276 5.35 -2.22 15.65
C LEU A 276 5.56 -2.79 14.26
N ALA A 277 4.63 -3.62 13.80
CA ALA A 277 4.60 -4.06 12.42
C ALA A 277 3.19 -3.89 11.83
N ILE A 278 3.12 -3.39 10.61
CA ILE A 278 1.91 -3.33 9.79
C ILE A 278 2.05 -4.38 8.72
N ASN A 279 1.12 -5.32 8.67
CA ASN A 279 1.14 -6.44 7.74
C ASN A 279 0.01 -6.32 6.71
N LYS A 280 0.24 -6.85 5.50
CA LYS A 280 -0.77 -6.96 4.44
C LYS A 280 -1.47 -5.63 4.16
N PHE A 281 -0.69 -4.57 4.09
CA PHE A 281 -1.20 -3.25 3.76
C PHE A 281 -1.61 -3.19 2.28
N HIS A 282 -2.82 -2.75 2.01
CA HIS A 282 -3.34 -2.48 0.68
C HIS A 282 -4.02 -1.12 0.65
N PHE A 283 -3.70 -0.35 -0.36
CA PHE A 283 -4.29 0.94 -0.62
C PHE A 283 -4.44 1.13 -2.14
N GLY A 284 -5.66 1.31 -2.62
CA GLY A 284 -5.88 1.30 -4.06
C GLY A 284 -7.20 1.87 -4.52
N LYS A 285 -7.41 1.85 -5.84
CA LYS A 285 -8.65 2.26 -6.49
C LYS A 285 -9.77 1.26 -6.27
N ASN A 286 -9.42 -0.02 -6.18
CA ASN A 286 -10.30 -1.15 -5.89
C ASN A 286 -9.45 -2.34 -5.43
N GLN A 287 -10.08 -3.45 -5.01
CA GLN A 287 -9.40 -4.65 -4.50
C GLN A 287 -8.38 -5.30 -5.48
N LYS A 288 -8.41 -4.95 -6.76
CA LYS A 288 -7.52 -5.53 -7.80
C LYS A 288 -6.48 -4.52 -8.30
N THR A 289 -6.55 -3.26 -7.89
CA THR A 289 -5.73 -2.18 -8.43
C THR A 289 -5.11 -1.37 -7.30
N ASP A 290 -4.05 -1.90 -6.72
CA ASP A 290 -3.27 -1.20 -5.72
C ASP A 290 -2.56 0.02 -6.33
N VAL A 291 -2.45 1.06 -5.54
CA VAL A 291 -1.57 2.21 -5.75
C VAL A 291 -0.34 2.08 -4.86
N GLY A 292 -0.54 1.56 -3.67
CA GLY A 292 0.51 1.21 -2.74
C GLY A 292 0.12 0.02 -1.89
N SER A 293 1.01 -0.95 -1.76
CA SER A 293 0.84 -2.10 -0.86
C SER A 293 2.20 -2.58 -0.34
N PHE A 294 2.18 -3.33 0.73
CA PHE A 294 3.36 -4.05 1.21
C PHE A 294 2.94 -5.26 2.04
N GLU A 295 3.82 -6.24 2.07
CA GLU A 295 3.63 -7.42 2.90
C GLU A 295 3.81 -7.08 4.38
N LYS A 296 4.90 -6.39 4.71
CA LYS A 296 5.25 -6.03 6.09
C LYS A 296 6.06 -4.73 6.14
N LEU A 297 5.61 -3.79 6.97
CA LEU A 297 6.40 -2.65 7.46
C LEU A 297 6.70 -2.92 8.94
N GLN A 298 7.98 -2.97 9.32
CA GLN A 298 8.40 -3.21 10.71
C GLN A 298 9.24 -2.06 11.22
N LEU A 299 8.88 -1.58 12.40
CA LEU A 299 9.58 -0.53 13.14
C LEU A 299 10.04 -1.09 14.49
N SER A 300 11.35 -1.07 14.73
CA SER A 300 11.92 -1.27 16.07
C SER A 300 12.22 0.10 16.65
N ILE A 301 11.43 0.51 17.62
CA ILE A 301 11.43 1.86 18.17
C ILE A 301 12.27 1.87 19.46
N TYR A 302 13.44 2.50 19.41
CA TYR A 302 14.22 2.75 20.61
C TYR A 302 13.56 3.86 21.45
N GLN A 303 13.21 4.98 20.83
CA GLN A 303 12.48 6.06 21.46
C GLN A 303 11.81 6.96 20.39
N LEU A 304 10.51 7.12 20.49
CA LEU A 304 9.74 8.06 19.67
C LEU A 304 9.04 9.04 20.62
N CYS A 305 9.45 10.31 20.60
CA CYS A 305 8.90 11.38 21.44
C CYS A 305 8.66 12.62 20.59
N PRO A 306 7.42 12.84 20.10
CA PRO A 306 7.09 13.99 19.26
C PRO A 306 7.33 15.35 19.94
N LYS A 307 7.08 15.46 21.25
CA LYS A 307 7.29 16.66 22.02
C LYS A 307 8.75 17.14 22.00
N ASP A 308 9.67 16.20 22.15
CA ASP A 308 11.11 16.47 22.14
C ASP A 308 11.71 16.42 20.74
N ASN A 309 10.88 16.19 19.69
CA ASN A 309 11.31 15.92 18.31
C ASN A 309 12.32 14.76 18.18
N LYS A 310 12.24 13.77 19.07
CA LYS A 310 13.12 12.57 19.06
C LYS A 310 12.44 11.42 18.34
N TYR A 311 13.10 10.90 17.32
CA TYR A 311 12.63 9.79 16.48
C TYR A 311 13.77 8.79 16.29
N LEU A 312 14.01 7.97 17.31
CA LEU A 312 15.14 7.04 17.38
C LEU A 312 14.64 5.62 17.12
N PHE A 313 15.13 5.00 16.05
CA PHE A 313 14.77 3.63 15.64
C PHE A 313 16.03 2.76 15.58
N ASP A 314 15.93 1.55 16.13
CA ASP A 314 16.95 0.51 15.90
C ASP A 314 16.89 0.01 14.46
N SER A 315 15.67 -0.19 13.95
CA SER A 315 15.50 -0.58 12.54
C SER A 315 14.16 -0.13 11.99
N VAL A 316 14.18 0.18 10.70
CA VAL A 316 12.98 0.39 9.87
C VAL A 316 13.13 -0.49 8.65
N SER A 317 12.20 -1.40 8.43
CA SER A 317 12.23 -2.27 7.25
C SER A 317 10.85 -2.43 6.62
N ILE A 318 10.86 -2.55 5.28
CA ILE A 318 9.65 -2.81 4.51
C ILE A 318 9.93 -3.95 3.53
N THR A 319 9.04 -4.93 3.51
CA THR A 319 9.16 -6.14 2.69
C THR A 319 8.08 -6.16 1.62
N HIS A 320 8.46 -6.47 0.38
CA HIS A 320 7.62 -6.48 -0.81
C HIS A 320 6.72 -5.23 -0.92
N PRO A 321 7.28 -4.01 -0.78
CA PRO A 321 6.48 -2.84 -1.07
C PRO A 321 6.19 -2.76 -2.56
N PHE A 322 4.94 -2.52 -2.90
CA PHE A 322 4.50 -2.16 -4.24
C PHE A 322 4.10 -0.69 -4.24
N PHE A 323 4.57 0.05 -5.21
CA PHE A 323 4.16 1.43 -5.41
C PHE A 323 3.97 1.74 -6.88
N LYS A 324 2.84 2.34 -7.22
CA LYS A 324 2.47 2.70 -8.58
C LYS A 324 2.29 4.20 -8.71
N LEU A 325 3.13 4.81 -9.52
CA LEU A 325 3.02 6.21 -9.90
C LEU A 325 2.44 6.32 -11.31
N GLU A 326 1.32 7.02 -11.45
CA GLU A 326 0.67 7.29 -12.73
C GLU A 326 0.73 8.79 -13.02
N ARG A 327 1.32 9.16 -14.15
CA ARG A 327 1.34 10.52 -14.64
C ARG A 327 0.22 10.75 -15.65
N TYR A 328 -0.46 11.87 -15.53
CA TYR A 328 -1.50 12.33 -16.44
C TYR A 328 -1.05 13.63 -17.15
N ASP A 329 -1.85 14.20 -18.04
CA ASP A 329 -1.48 15.42 -18.76
C ASP A 329 -1.14 16.60 -17.84
N HIS A 330 -1.89 16.77 -16.74
CA HIS A 330 -1.76 17.92 -15.84
C HIS A 330 -1.62 17.56 -14.35
N SER A 331 -1.64 16.28 -14.02
CA SER A 331 -1.61 15.78 -12.64
C SER A 331 -0.99 14.39 -12.56
N ASP A 332 -1.05 13.79 -11.40
CA ASP A 332 -0.65 12.41 -11.11
C ASP A 332 -1.68 11.74 -10.18
N ASN A 333 -1.62 10.41 -10.08
CA ASN A 333 -2.56 9.65 -9.26
C ASN A 333 -2.52 10.04 -7.77
N LEU A 334 -1.37 10.44 -7.24
CA LEU A 334 -1.26 10.86 -5.85
C LEU A 334 -1.93 12.22 -5.64
N THR A 335 -1.72 13.16 -6.56
CA THR A 335 -2.38 14.48 -6.54
C THR A 335 -3.90 14.34 -6.64
N GLU A 336 -4.39 13.46 -7.51
CA GLU A 336 -5.83 13.21 -7.69
C GLU A 336 -6.45 12.52 -6.47
N MET A 337 -5.76 11.57 -5.86
CA MET A 337 -6.25 10.83 -4.71
C MET A 337 -6.15 11.62 -3.40
N PHE A 338 -5.06 12.35 -3.20
CA PHE A 338 -4.77 13.03 -1.93
C PHE A 338 -5.05 14.54 -1.96
N GLY A 339 -5.35 15.11 -3.13
CA GLY A 339 -5.66 16.52 -3.34
C GLY A 339 -4.44 17.45 -3.28
N LYS A 340 -4.63 18.70 -3.70
CA LYS A 340 -3.57 19.71 -3.82
C LYS A 340 -2.82 20.06 -2.51
N LYS A 341 -3.35 19.70 -1.35
CA LYS A 341 -2.74 20.01 -0.05
C LYS A 341 -1.64 19.03 0.37
N GLY A 342 -1.56 17.84 -0.23
CA GLY A 342 -0.60 16.79 0.16
C GLY A 342 0.73 16.84 -0.57
N SER A 343 0.78 17.28 -1.81
CA SER A 343 2.00 17.36 -2.59
C SER A 343 2.40 18.82 -2.85
N LYS A 344 3.29 19.36 -2.05
CA LYS A 344 4.07 20.56 -2.42
C LYS A 344 5.11 20.27 -3.52
N VAL A 345 5.07 19.10 -4.13
CA VAL A 345 5.79 18.78 -5.36
C VAL A 345 4.92 19.31 -6.51
N ARG A 346 4.83 20.62 -6.63
CA ARG A 346 4.48 21.24 -7.89
C ARG A 346 5.61 20.94 -8.87
N GLY A 347 5.49 19.80 -9.57
CA GLY A 347 6.08 19.78 -10.89
C GLY A 347 5.40 20.88 -11.69
N ASN A 348 6.15 21.86 -12.15
CA ASN A 348 5.71 22.78 -13.19
C ASN A 348 5.51 21.94 -14.47
N SER A 349 4.40 21.20 -14.51
CA SER A 349 3.97 20.43 -15.68
C SER A 349 3.10 21.29 -16.58
N THR A 350 3.65 22.38 -17.08
CA THR A 350 3.25 22.85 -18.40
C THR A 350 3.80 21.85 -19.40
N SER A 351 2.94 21.28 -20.22
CA SER A 351 3.24 20.34 -21.28
C SER A 351 4.52 20.76 -22.04
N GLY A 352 5.60 20.03 -21.85
CA GLY A 352 6.88 20.28 -22.53
C GLY A 352 8.12 20.38 -21.62
N ASN A 353 8.00 20.70 -20.34
CA ASN A 353 9.13 20.97 -19.45
C ASN A 353 9.22 20.00 -18.26
N PHE A 354 9.02 18.68 -18.49
CA PHE A 354 9.36 17.69 -17.49
C PHE A 354 10.89 17.62 -17.35
N ASN A 355 11.38 18.09 -16.21
CA ASN A 355 12.80 18.01 -15.88
C ASN A 355 12.99 16.93 -14.80
N LEU A 356 13.37 15.72 -15.24
CA LEU A 356 13.62 14.57 -14.36
C LEU A 356 14.64 14.91 -13.27
N ILE A 357 15.62 15.73 -13.56
CA ILE A 357 16.70 16.11 -12.65
C ILE A 357 16.15 16.99 -11.54
N THR A 358 15.34 18.00 -11.90
CA THR A 358 14.65 18.83 -10.91
C THR A 358 13.73 17.99 -10.03
N THR A 359 13.05 17.01 -10.62
CA THR A 359 12.17 16.09 -9.90
C THR A 359 12.96 15.25 -8.91
N ILE A 360 14.03 14.60 -9.33
CA ILE A 360 14.91 13.80 -8.44
C ILE A 360 15.51 14.68 -7.35
N GLY A 361 16.08 15.84 -7.72
CA GLY A 361 16.65 16.78 -6.77
C GLY A 361 15.64 17.29 -5.74
N ASN A 362 14.41 17.57 -6.15
CA ASN A 362 13.33 17.97 -5.24
C ASN A 362 12.92 16.84 -4.31
N TYR A 363 12.87 15.59 -4.78
CA TYR A 363 12.61 14.43 -3.92
C TYR A 363 13.72 14.25 -2.87
N ILE A 364 14.99 14.32 -3.26
CA ILE A 364 16.11 14.24 -2.33
C ILE A 364 16.05 15.38 -1.33
N ALA A 365 15.83 16.62 -1.78
CA ALA A 365 15.70 17.78 -0.92
C ALA A 365 14.50 17.71 0.03
N ALA A 366 13.34 17.20 -0.43
CA ALA A 366 12.15 17.04 0.39
C ALA A 366 12.33 15.96 1.46
N LEU A 367 12.90 14.82 1.09
CA LEU A 367 13.27 13.76 2.03
C LEU A 367 14.24 14.30 3.09
N SER A 368 15.30 14.99 2.68
CA SER A 368 16.29 15.56 3.56
C SER A 368 15.67 16.62 4.50
N LYS A 369 14.89 17.56 3.96
CA LYS A 369 14.31 18.67 4.73
C LYS A 369 13.35 18.24 5.83
N ASN A 370 12.53 17.24 5.58
CA ASN A 370 11.58 16.71 6.56
C ASN A 370 12.28 15.77 7.56
N PHE A 371 13.25 15.02 7.08
CA PHE A 371 14.02 14.06 7.88
C PHE A 371 14.96 14.72 8.88
N PHE A 372 15.61 15.84 8.49
CA PHE A 372 16.69 16.44 9.28
C PHE A 372 16.27 17.61 10.17
N ARG A 373 14.98 17.96 10.21
CA ARG A 373 14.45 18.97 11.18
C ARG A 373 14.31 18.45 12.60
N SER A 374 14.27 17.15 12.78
CA SER A 374 14.10 16.46 14.06
C SER A 374 15.35 15.68 14.40
N ASP A 375 15.47 15.21 15.63
CA ASP A 375 16.56 14.31 16.03
C ASP A 375 16.20 12.89 15.57
N TYR A 376 16.43 12.60 14.29
CA TYR A 376 16.29 11.28 13.72
C TYR A 376 17.56 10.47 13.87
N LYS A 377 17.36 9.24 14.30
CA LYS A 377 18.39 8.20 14.21
C LYS A 377 17.71 6.90 13.81
N ILE A 378 18.19 6.30 12.72
CA ILE A 378 17.79 4.97 12.28
C ILE A 378 19.09 4.18 12.13
N ASN A 379 19.31 3.20 13.00
CA ASN A 379 20.54 2.41 12.91
C ASN A 379 20.58 1.55 11.65
N ARG A 380 19.40 1.08 11.17
CA ARG A 380 19.29 0.33 9.92
C ARG A 380 17.98 0.64 9.20
N LEU A 381 18.07 1.09 7.96
CA LEU A 381 16.94 1.22 7.04
C LEU A 381 17.07 0.18 5.92
N ALA A 382 15.99 -0.58 5.66
CA ALA A 382 15.99 -1.57 4.59
C ALA A 382 14.67 -1.63 3.83
N ILE A 383 14.74 -1.75 2.51
CA ILE A 383 13.64 -2.14 1.64
C ILE A 383 14.06 -3.43 0.94
N TYR A 384 13.21 -4.44 1.01
CA TYR A 384 13.47 -5.76 0.43
C TYR A 384 12.43 -6.10 -0.62
N ASN A 385 12.91 -6.49 -1.81
CA ASN A 385 12.10 -7.03 -2.90
C ASN A 385 10.89 -6.15 -3.29
N GLY A 386 11.09 -4.84 -3.34
CA GLY A 386 10.04 -3.92 -3.71
C GLY A 386 9.71 -3.96 -5.20
N ASP A 387 8.50 -3.53 -5.52
CA ASP A 387 8.01 -3.34 -6.88
C ASP A 387 7.67 -1.86 -7.08
N PHE A 388 8.27 -1.23 -8.06
CA PHE A 388 7.91 0.11 -8.47
C PHE A 388 7.42 0.11 -9.92
N MET A 389 6.23 0.63 -10.15
CA MET A 389 5.65 0.79 -11.47
C MET A 389 5.43 2.28 -11.77
N TYR A 390 5.96 2.74 -12.87
CA TYR A 390 5.70 4.08 -13.38
C TYR A 390 4.98 4.01 -14.72
N ASN A 391 3.82 4.68 -14.81
CA ASN A 391 3.04 4.79 -16.03
C ASN A 391 2.88 6.26 -16.40
N ASP A 392 3.21 6.62 -17.64
CA ASP A 392 2.96 7.95 -18.20
C ASP A 392 1.86 7.88 -19.26
N TYR A 393 0.71 8.41 -18.91
CA TYR A 393 -0.48 8.50 -19.78
C TYR A 393 -0.59 9.83 -20.54
N SER A 394 0.36 10.75 -20.37
CA SER A 394 0.37 12.05 -21.05
C SER A 394 0.77 11.96 -22.53
N LEU A 395 1.26 10.79 -22.95
CA LEU A 395 1.70 10.50 -24.32
C LEU A 395 0.56 9.93 -25.16
N SER A 396 0.77 9.85 -26.48
CA SER A 396 -0.18 9.19 -27.41
C SER A 396 -0.32 7.68 -27.12
N GLU A 397 0.76 7.04 -26.70
CA GLU A 397 0.78 5.67 -26.17
C GLU A 397 1.27 5.71 -24.74
N LYS A 398 0.74 4.84 -23.87
CA LYS A 398 1.21 4.73 -22.49
C LYS A 398 2.67 4.29 -22.43
N PHE A 399 3.51 5.07 -21.76
CA PHE A 399 4.81 4.61 -21.31
C PHE A 399 4.65 3.85 -19.99
N ALA A 400 5.25 2.68 -19.88
CA ALA A 400 5.24 1.88 -18.66
C ALA A 400 6.63 1.32 -18.39
N VAL A 401 7.09 1.48 -17.16
CA VAL A 401 8.32 0.85 -16.68
C VAL A 401 8.07 0.16 -15.36
N GLU A 402 8.54 -1.07 -15.24
CA GLU A 402 8.52 -1.87 -14.02
C GLU A 402 9.94 -2.06 -13.52
N ILE A 403 10.15 -1.72 -12.27
CA ILE A 403 11.42 -1.85 -11.56
C ILE A 403 11.23 -2.88 -10.44
N HIS A 404 11.89 -4.04 -10.56
CA HIS A 404 11.74 -5.17 -9.65
C HIS A 404 12.95 -6.13 -9.75
N PRO A 405 13.46 -6.67 -8.63
CA PRO A 405 13.17 -6.26 -7.24
C PRO A 405 13.87 -4.94 -6.89
N VAL A 406 13.21 -4.10 -6.12
CA VAL A 406 13.82 -2.91 -5.54
C VAL A 406 14.37 -3.25 -4.17
N ASN A 407 15.68 -3.06 -3.98
CA ASN A 407 16.34 -3.21 -2.70
C ASN A 407 17.02 -1.89 -2.32
N VAL A 408 16.79 -1.44 -1.09
CA VAL A 408 17.42 -0.25 -0.53
C VAL A 408 18.02 -0.61 0.82
N LEU A 409 19.24 -0.19 1.04
CA LEU A 409 19.94 -0.38 2.33
C LEU A 409 20.62 0.92 2.73
N SER A 410 20.48 1.28 3.98
CA SER A 410 21.28 2.32 4.61
C SER A 410 21.54 1.92 6.06
N ASP A 411 22.79 1.90 6.43
CA ASP A 411 23.21 1.73 7.81
C ASP A 411 23.46 3.12 8.43
N SER A 412 22.94 3.34 9.64
CA SER A 412 23.21 4.54 10.42
C SER A 412 22.79 5.86 9.74
N ILE A 413 21.49 6.05 9.61
CA ILE A 413 20.93 7.37 9.28
C ILE A 413 20.89 8.17 10.60
N ASP A 414 21.87 9.03 10.79
CA ASP A 414 22.05 9.80 12.00
C ASP A 414 22.48 11.24 11.65
N LYS A 415 21.84 12.21 12.27
CA LYS A 415 22.15 13.64 12.10
C LYS A 415 23.56 14.01 12.57
N THR A 416 24.14 13.22 13.46
CA THR A 416 25.50 13.44 13.96
C THR A 416 26.59 12.96 13.00
N ASN A 417 26.23 12.10 12.03
CA ASN A 417 27.16 11.65 11.02
C ASN A 417 27.55 12.78 10.05
N ASP A 418 28.74 12.72 9.49
CA ASP A 418 29.14 13.66 8.45
C ASP A 418 28.44 13.36 7.13
N ARG A 419 28.20 12.07 6.84
CA ARG A 419 27.50 11.59 5.64
C ARG A 419 26.61 10.40 5.98
N VAL A 420 25.45 10.35 5.33
CA VAL A 420 24.55 9.19 5.33
C VAL A 420 24.58 8.57 3.94
N ASN A 421 24.88 7.27 3.86
CA ASN A 421 24.95 6.54 2.60
C ASN A 421 23.75 5.64 2.42
N ILE A 422 23.13 5.73 1.24
CA ILE A 422 21.97 4.93 0.85
C ILE A 422 22.29 4.23 -0.46
N TYR A 423 22.15 2.92 -0.48
CA TYR A 423 22.39 2.08 -1.64
C TYR A 423 21.07 1.52 -2.16
N PHE A 424 20.84 1.75 -3.43
CA PHE A 424 19.69 1.23 -4.16
C PHE A 424 20.16 0.29 -5.26
N SER A 425 19.51 -0.86 -5.38
CA SER A 425 19.74 -1.79 -6.50
C SER A 425 18.43 -2.37 -6.99
N SER A 426 18.30 -2.51 -8.30
CA SER A 426 17.11 -3.08 -8.92
C SER A 426 17.38 -3.57 -10.34
N ASN A 427 16.40 -4.32 -10.88
CA ASN A 427 16.32 -4.60 -12.30
C ASN A 427 15.17 -3.80 -12.93
N ILE A 428 15.28 -3.50 -14.19
CA ILE A 428 14.26 -2.85 -15.02
C ILE A 428 13.80 -3.85 -16.05
N LYS A 429 12.51 -4.18 -16.06
CA LYS A 429 11.98 -5.11 -17.06
C LYS A 429 11.97 -4.47 -18.46
N PRO A 430 12.21 -5.27 -19.51
CA PRO A 430 12.42 -6.73 -19.54
C PRO A 430 13.86 -7.17 -19.21
N SER A 431 14.85 -6.30 -19.32
CA SER A 431 16.26 -6.69 -19.19
C SER A 431 17.15 -5.51 -18.92
N GLY A 432 17.08 -4.93 -17.74
CA GLY A 432 17.95 -3.83 -17.36
C GLY A 432 18.36 -3.92 -15.91
N THR A 433 19.42 -3.22 -15.54
CA THR A 433 19.85 -3.09 -14.15
C THR A 433 19.99 -1.61 -13.77
N LEU A 434 19.63 -1.27 -12.56
CA LEU A 434 19.78 0.05 -11.97
C LEU A 434 20.49 -0.08 -10.63
N LYS A 435 21.59 0.66 -10.48
CA LYS A 435 22.29 0.81 -9.20
C LYS A 435 22.43 2.29 -8.90
N VAL A 436 22.17 2.67 -7.67
CA VAL A 436 22.34 4.05 -7.20
C VAL A 436 23.02 4.03 -5.84
N ALA A 437 24.01 4.88 -5.69
CA ALA A 437 24.64 5.19 -4.41
C ALA A 437 24.46 6.68 -4.13
N LEU A 438 23.77 6.98 -3.06
CA LEU A 438 23.46 8.34 -2.62
C LEU A 438 24.16 8.58 -1.28
N SER A 439 24.95 9.64 -1.21
CA SER A 439 25.62 10.10 0.01
C SER A 439 25.15 11.50 0.35
N ILE A 440 24.48 11.67 1.48
CA ILE A 440 23.82 12.94 1.88
C ILE A 440 24.48 13.48 3.13
N ASN A 441 24.72 14.81 3.17
CA ASN A 441 25.02 15.51 4.40
C ASN A 441 23.73 15.62 5.23
N PRO A 442 23.63 14.97 6.41
CA PRO A 442 22.41 15.03 7.21
C PRO A 442 22.13 16.41 7.83
N LYS A 443 23.10 17.32 7.79
CA LYS A 443 22.96 18.70 8.31
C LYS A 443 22.54 19.70 7.23
N ASP A 444 22.78 19.36 5.95
CA ASP A 444 22.48 20.20 4.79
C ASP A 444 21.86 19.43 3.64
N SER A 445 20.56 19.59 3.39
CA SER A 445 19.85 18.96 2.27
C SER A 445 20.30 19.43 0.88
N GLY A 446 21.06 20.49 0.81
CA GLY A 446 21.69 21.00 -0.42
C GLY A 446 23.09 20.44 -0.68
N ASP A 447 23.55 19.47 0.14
CA ASP A 447 24.85 18.84 0.06
C ASP A 447 24.70 17.31 -0.07
N PHE A 448 24.83 16.78 -1.27
CA PHE A 448 24.81 15.34 -1.52
C PHE A 448 25.63 14.95 -2.76
N ASP A 449 26.02 13.69 -2.80
CA ASP A 449 26.63 13.03 -3.96
C ASP A 449 25.73 11.88 -4.41
N LEU A 450 25.47 11.78 -5.71
CA LEU A 450 24.68 10.74 -6.32
C LEU A 450 25.47 10.07 -7.43
N ASN A 451 25.72 8.77 -7.32
CA ASN A 451 26.29 7.95 -8.39
C ASN A 451 25.24 6.95 -8.87
N TYR A 452 25.03 6.84 -10.17
CA TYR A 452 24.10 5.87 -10.72
C TYR A 452 24.64 5.18 -11.95
N SER A 453 24.14 3.97 -12.19
CA SER A 453 24.42 3.17 -13.37
C SER A 453 23.19 2.43 -13.82
N LEU A 454 22.79 2.70 -15.06
CA LEU A 454 21.76 2.00 -15.82
C LEU A 454 22.43 1.18 -16.89
N GLN A 455 22.15 -0.11 -16.99
CA GLN A 455 22.78 -0.98 -17.97
C GLN A 455 21.77 -1.86 -18.67
N ARG A 456 21.99 -2.13 -19.95
CA ARG A 456 21.21 -3.04 -20.78
C ARG A 456 19.70 -2.72 -20.84
N ILE A 457 19.33 -1.44 -20.85
CA ILE A 457 17.94 -1.04 -21.00
C ILE A 457 17.56 -1.11 -22.47
N PRO A 458 16.50 -1.87 -22.86
CA PRO A 458 16.04 -1.85 -24.25
C PRO A 458 15.57 -0.45 -24.66
N ALA A 459 16.12 0.09 -25.72
CA ALA A 459 15.72 1.42 -26.23
C ALA A 459 14.25 1.45 -26.67
N THR A 460 13.71 0.30 -27.07
CA THR A 460 12.30 0.12 -27.42
C THR A 460 11.34 0.39 -26.26
N LEU A 461 11.80 0.32 -25.02
CA LEU A 461 11.02 0.70 -23.84
C LEU A 461 10.56 2.17 -23.94
N PHE A 462 11.37 3.04 -24.57
CA PHE A 462 11.08 4.46 -24.73
C PHE A 462 10.29 4.80 -25.99
N ASN A 463 9.81 3.80 -26.73
CA ASN A 463 9.02 4.03 -27.94
C ASN A 463 7.81 4.96 -27.77
N PRO A 464 7.05 4.95 -26.67
CA PRO A 464 5.97 5.92 -26.49
C PRO A 464 6.45 7.39 -26.54
N TYR A 465 7.63 7.68 -25.97
CA TYR A 465 8.25 9.02 -26.08
C TYR A 465 8.76 9.29 -27.49
N LEU A 466 9.41 8.31 -28.13
CA LEU A 466 9.95 8.45 -29.49
C LEU A 466 8.83 8.65 -30.51
N ILE A 467 7.74 7.89 -30.41
CA ILE A 467 6.54 8.08 -31.26
C ILE A 467 5.99 9.48 -31.07
N PHE A 468 5.79 9.91 -29.84
CA PHE A 468 5.22 11.22 -29.53
C PHE A 468 6.07 12.36 -30.09
N TYR A 469 7.40 12.30 -29.91
CA TYR A 469 8.29 13.39 -30.31
C TYR A 469 8.81 13.29 -31.75
N THR A 470 8.84 12.11 -32.37
CA THR A 470 9.48 11.90 -33.67
C THR A 470 8.61 11.20 -34.70
N SER A 471 7.51 10.57 -34.33
CA SER A 471 6.69 9.65 -35.11
C SER A 471 7.40 8.33 -35.47
N TYR A 472 8.59 8.07 -34.99
CA TYR A 472 9.35 6.88 -35.32
C TYR A 472 9.70 6.07 -34.07
N PRO A 473 9.14 4.86 -33.88
CA PRO A 473 9.62 3.93 -32.88
C PRO A 473 10.95 3.30 -33.28
N LEU A 474 11.65 2.76 -32.32
CA LEU A 474 12.77 1.85 -32.51
C LEU A 474 12.28 0.41 -32.49
N ASN A 475 12.82 -0.45 -33.34
CA ASN A 475 12.63 -1.90 -33.25
C ASN A 475 13.76 -2.57 -32.46
N ARG A 476 14.82 -1.82 -32.12
CA ARG A 476 16.02 -2.28 -31.48
C ARG A 476 16.82 -1.15 -30.87
N GLY A 477 17.77 -1.51 -30.00
CA GLY A 477 18.76 -0.67 -29.37
C GLY A 477 18.87 -0.95 -27.90
N ILE A 478 20.02 -0.65 -27.33
CA ILE A 478 20.29 -0.76 -25.89
C ILE A 478 20.73 0.60 -25.38
N ILE A 479 20.19 1.02 -24.27
CA ILE A 479 20.57 2.23 -23.55
C ILE A 479 21.40 1.83 -22.34
N GLU A 480 22.57 2.46 -22.21
CA GLU A 480 23.38 2.47 -21.00
C GLU A 480 23.60 3.90 -20.55
N MET A 481 23.52 4.13 -19.25
CA MET A 481 23.72 5.47 -18.69
C MET A 481 24.45 5.38 -17.35
N LYS A 482 25.46 6.20 -17.18
CA LYS A 482 26.19 6.37 -15.92
C LYS A 482 26.25 7.86 -15.59
N GLY A 483 26.14 8.17 -14.33
CA GLY A 483 26.21 9.57 -13.93
C GLY A 483 26.73 9.74 -12.51
N GLN A 484 27.41 10.87 -12.34
CA GLN A 484 27.91 11.32 -11.06
C GLN A 484 27.46 12.76 -10.85
N TRP A 485 26.75 13.00 -9.76
CA TRP A 485 26.30 14.31 -9.35
C TRP A 485 26.99 14.69 -8.06
N THR A 486 27.48 15.92 -8.00
CA THR A 486 27.96 16.54 -6.79
C THR A 486 27.15 17.80 -6.58
N VAL A 487 26.40 17.85 -5.48
CA VAL A 487 25.60 19.02 -5.11
C VAL A 487 26.18 19.59 -3.83
N ARG A 488 26.51 20.89 -3.87
CA ARG A 488 27.02 21.64 -2.71
C ARG A 488 26.29 22.99 -2.64
N ASN A 489 25.79 23.33 -1.49
CA ASN A 489 25.00 24.56 -1.27
C ASN A 489 23.84 24.73 -2.29
N GLY A 490 23.23 23.63 -2.72
CA GLY A 490 22.17 23.63 -3.72
C GLY A 490 22.63 23.91 -5.16
N ILE A 491 23.94 23.90 -5.43
CA ILE A 491 24.51 23.99 -6.79
C ILE A 491 24.94 22.60 -7.24
N ILE A 492 24.38 22.15 -8.36
CA ILE A 492 24.71 20.86 -8.99
C ILE A 492 25.88 21.03 -9.97
N LYS A 493 26.82 20.10 -9.90
CA LYS A 493 27.78 19.76 -10.96
C LYS A 493 27.63 18.29 -11.26
N SER A 494 27.36 17.93 -12.51
CA SER A 494 27.23 16.52 -12.87
C SER A 494 27.92 16.19 -14.17
N ASN A 495 28.32 14.93 -14.26
CA ASN A 495 28.84 14.33 -15.49
C ASN A 495 27.98 13.07 -15.74
N ASN A 496 27.19 13.10 -16.80
CA ASN A 496 26.35 11.99 -17.19
C ASN A 496 26.78 11.51 -18.56
N HIS A 497 26.86 10.23 -18.74
CA HIS A 497 27.29 9.58 -19.98
C HIS A 497 26.15 8.66 -20.44
N LEU A 498 25.58 8.96 -21.59
CA LEU A 498 24.54 8.20 -22.26
C LEU A 498 25.12 7.50 -23.48
N GLU A 499 25.01 6.19 -23.53
CA GLU A 499 25.29 5.38 -24.71
C GLU A 499 24.02 4.74 -25.22
N VAL A 500 23.74 4.90 -26.52
CA VAL A 500 22.65 4.16 -27.19
C VAL A 500 23.31 3.33 -28.29
N ILE A 501 23.28 2.03 -28.11
CA ILE A 501 23.99 1.06 -28.97
C ILE A 501 23.00 0.45 -29.94
N ASP A 502 23.33 0.45 -31.22
CA ASP A 502 22.56 -0.11 -32.35
C ASP A 502 21.09 0.31 -32.39
N PRO A 503 20.74 1.62 -32.27
CA PRO A 503 19.37 2.05 -32.43
C PRO A 503 18.95 1.88 -33.90
N ARG A 504 17.77 1.25 -34.10
CA ARG A 504 17.22 1.07 -35.45
C ARG A 504 15.76 1.46 -35.48
N LEU A 505 15.40 2.32 -36.45
CA LEU A 505 14.03 2.77 -36.66
C LEU A 505 13.14 1.65 -37.16
N ASP A 506 11.89 1.70 -36.74
CA ASP A 506 10.79 0.95 -37.31
C ASP A 506 9.96 1.82 -38.28
N LYS A 507 8.86 1.27 -38.79
CA LYS A 507 7.91 2.00 -39.67
C LYS A 507 7.36 3.23 -38.91
N ARG A 508 7.16 4.32 -39.65
CA ARG A 508 6.59 5.55 -39.11
C ARG A 508 5.16 5.33 -38.62
N VAL A 509 4.87 5.76 -37.41
CA VAL A 509 3.52 5.80 -36.87
C VAL A 509 2.87 7.15 -37.22
N GLN A 510 1.81 7.11 -38.02
CA GLN A 510 1.06 8.31 -38.40
C GLN A 510 -0.14 8.46 -37.48
N ASN A 511 -0.03 9.38 -36.52
CA ASN A 511 -1.09 9.67 -35.54
C ASN A 511 -1.20 11.20 -35.37
N LYS A 512 -2.40 11.72 -35.09
CA LYS A 512 -2.63 13.14 -34.87
C LYS A 512 -1.90 13.69 -33.64
N ASP A 513 -1.54 12.83 -32.69
CA ASP A 513 -0.88 13.21 -31.44
C ASP A 513 0.66 13.25 -31.56
N THR A 514 1.24 12.91 -32.72
CA THR A 514 2.69 12.78 -32.89
C THR A 514 3.33 13.93 -33.64
N LYS A 515 4.54 14.31 -33.22
CA LYS A 515 5.37 15.32 -33.94
C LYS A 515 6.17 14.65 -35.05
N ARG A 516 6.55 15.43 -36.06
CA ARG A 516 7.33 14.94 -37.20
C ARG A 516 8.76 15.46 -37.12
N LEU A 517 9.72 14.55 -37.01
CA LEU A 517 11.16 14.82 -37.19
C LEU A 517 11.74 13.96 -38.31
N PRO A 518 12.79 14.42 -39.06
CA PRO A 518 13.39 13.69 -40.15
C PRO A 518 14.33 12.57 -39.63
N MET A 519 13.81 11.69 -38.80
CA MET A 519 14.57 10.60 -38.15
C MET A 519 15.34 9.70 -39.13
N PRO A 520 14.82 9.33 -40.32
CA PRO A 520 15.62 8.53 -41.28
C PRO A 520 16.94 9.17 -41.70
N LEU A 521 16.97 10.50 -41.90
CA LEU A 521 18.20 11.23 -42.19
C LEU A 521 19.20 11.20 -41.04
N ILE A 522 18.70 11.44 -39.84
CA ILE A 522 19.51 11.41 -38.59
C ILE A 522 20.10 10.02 -38.39
N MET A 523 19.33 8.97 -38.63
CA MET A 523 19.77 7.59 -38.47
C MET A 523 20.74 7.16 -39.58
N ALA A 524 20.66 7.74 -40.79
CA ALA A 524 21.64 7.52 -41.84
C ALA A 524 23.03 8.07 -41.44
N ILE A 525 23.06 9.32 -40.94
CA ILE A 525 24.31 9.93 -40.41
C ILE A 525 24.86 9.11 -39.25
N LEU A 526 23.99 8.63 -38.35
CA LEU A 526 24.38 7.80 -37.20
C LEU A 526 25.02 6.48 -37.66
N ARG A 527 24.43 5.83 -38.68
CA ARG A 527 24.91 4.56 -39.20
C ARG A 527 26.30 4.69 -39.79
N ASP A 528 26.58 5.78 -40.53
CA ASP A 528 27.87 6.06 -41.11
C ASP A 528 28.97 6.26 -40.05
N ASN A 529 28.55 6.58 -38.82
CA ASN A 529 29.44 6.76 -37.65
C ASN A 529 29.41 5.59 -36.66
N GLY A 530 29.13 4.37 -37.09
CA GLY A 530 29.22 3.16 -36.27
C GLY A 530 27.95 2.79 -35.51
N ASN A 531 26.83 3.46 -35.75
CA ASN A 531 25.54 3.17 -35.18
C ASN A 531 25.48 3.17 -33.62
N VAL A 532 26.30 4.03 -33.02
CA VAL A 532 26.31 4.26 -31.55
C VAL A 532 26.15 5.74 -31.29
N ILE A 533 25.22 6.08 -30.39
CA ILE A 533 25.12 7.43 -29.81
C ILE A 533 25.92 7.43 -28.52
N ASP A 534 27.01 8.19 -28.47
CA ASP A 534 27.80 8.42 -27.28
C ASP A 534 27.69 9.91 -26.92
N TYR A 535 26.96 10.21 -25.86
CA TYR A 535 26.66 11.59 -25.52
C TYR A 535 26.96 11.87 -24.04
N ARG A 536 27.76 12.89 -23.80
CA ARG A 536 28.04 13.40 -22.46
C ARG A 536 27.14 14.58 -22.15
N ILE A 537 26.44 14.49 -21.01
CA ILE A 537 25.47 15.47 -20.58
C ILE A 537 26.02 16.13 -19.31
N PRO A 538 26.78 17.22 -19.42
CA PRO A 538 27.17 18.00 -18.25
C PRO A 538 25.97 18.84 -17.78
N ILE A 539 25.70 18.84 -16.49
CA ILE A 539 24.64 19.62 -15.89
C ILE A 539 25.25 20.47 -14.79
N THR A 540 25.01 21.76 -14.84
CA THR A 540 25.50 22.72 -13.85
C THR A 540 24.42 23.72 -13.50
N GLY A 541 24.52 24.37 -12.35
CA GLY A 541 23.60 25.42 -11.94
C GLY A 541 22.88 25.15 -10.63
N LYS A 542 21.87 25.95 -10.33
CA LYS A 542 21.08 25.78 -9.10
C LYS A 542 20.16 24.57 -9.24
N LEU A 543 20.15 23.67 -8.25
CA LEU A 543 19.33 22.46 -8.25
C LEU A 543 17.84 22.74 -8.46
N LYS A 544 17.33 23.88 -7.97
CA LYS A 544 15.94 24.30 -8.15
C LYS A 544 15.62 24.78 -9.56
N ASN A 545 16.62 25.20 -10.32
CA ASN A 545 16.48 25.66 -11.70
C ASN A 545 17.77 25.37 -12.47
N PRO A 546 18.08 24.08 -12.73
CA PRO A 546 19.26 23.71 -13.49
C PRO A 546 19.13 24.18 -14.94
N THR A 547 20.24 24.56 -15.54
CA THR A 547 20.33 24.93 -16.96
C THR A 547 20.20 23.70 -17.86
N PHE A 548 19.18 22.89 -17.64
CA PHE A 548 18.98 21.62 -18.33
C PHE A 548 17.50 21.40 -18.62
N HIS A 549 17.16 21.22 -19.90
CA HIS A 549 15.85 20.77 -20.34
C HIS A 549 15.98 19.50 -21.16
N LEU A 550 15.20 18.47 -20.84
CA LEU A 550 15.25 17.19 -21.53
C LEU A 550 15.03 17.34 -23.04
N ASN A 551 14.17 18.29 -23.43
CA ASN A 551 13.94 18.63 -24.84
C ASN A 551 15.19 19.19 -25.54
N ASP A 552 16.03 19.95 -24.83
CA ASP A 552 17.28 20.47 -25.36
C ASP A 552 18.28 19.34 -25.54
N VAL A 553 18.34 18.39 -24.60
CA VAL A 553 19.20 17.18 -24.73
C VAL A 553 18.77 16.33 -25.90
N ILE A 554 17.47 16.07 -26.06
CA ILE A 554 16.96 15.31 -27.21
C ILE A 554 17.29 16.06 -28.50
N ARG A 555 17.07 17.37 -28.56
CA ARG A 555 17.41 18.19 -29.71
C ARG A 555 18.91 18.23 -29.95
N ASP A 556 19.70 18.47 -28.93
CA ASP A 556 21.17 18.53 -29.04
C ASP A 556 21.77 17.18 -29.36
N ALA A 557 21.26 16.07 -28.78
CA ALA A 557 21.64 14.74 -29.18
C ALA A 557 21.28 14.45 -30.65
N LEU A 558 20.16 14.96 -31.14
CA LEU A 558 19.77 14.82 -32.54
C LEU A 558 20.53 15.75 -33.49
N VAL A 559 20.96 16.95 -33.04
CA VAL A 559 21.64 17.96 -33.87
C VAL A 559 23.15 17.82 -33.78
N ASN A 560 23.69 17.43 -32.61
CA ASN A 560 25.12 17.37 -32.34
C ASN A 560 25.62 15.92 -32.27
N ILE A 561 25.02 14.99 -33.03
CA ILE A 561 25.54 13.64 -33.22
C ILE A 561 26.89 13.72 -33.96
N ILE A 562 27.88 14.29 -33.31
CA ILE A 562 29.28 14.07 -33.67
C ILE A 562 29.67 12.77 -32.96
N VAL A 563 29.38 11.68 -33.61
CA VAL A 563 29.78 10.36 -33.14
C VAL A 563 31.27 10.24 -33.27
N LYS A 564 31.97 10.32 -32.17
CA LYS A 564 33.31 9.78 -32.09
C LYS A 564 33.16 8.28 -31.82
N PRO A 565 33.66 7.40 -32.68
CA PRO A 565 33.68 5.97 -32.43
C PRO A 565 34.69 5.68 -31.31
N VAL A 566 34.31 5.88 -30.07
CA VAL A 566 35.26 5.79 -28.94
C VAL A 566 35.28 4.40 -28.30
N THR A 567 34.28 3.59 -28.51
CA THR A 567 34.26 2.29 -27.83
C THR A 567 33.95 1.16 -28.78
N THR A 568 35.03 0.52 -29.09
CA THR A 568 35.14 -0.84 -29.54
C THR A 568 34.27 -1.24 -30.74
N PRO A 569 34.85 -1.25 -31.91
CA PRO A 569 34.31 -1.99 -33.07
C PRO A 569 33.83 -3.39 -32.71
N TYR A 570 34.41 -3.95 -31.64
CA TYR A 570 34.05 -5.27 -31.12
C TYR A 570 32.59 -5.36 -30.57
N ARG A 571 32.16 -4.48 -29.65
CA ARG A 571 30.74 -4.52 -29.11
C ARG A 571 29.73 -4.32 -30.24
N LEU A 572 30.05 -3.47 -31.19
CA LEU A 572 29.19 -3.27 -32.36
C LEU A 572 29.17 -4.51 -33.28
N LEU A 573 30.30 -5.14 -33.52
CA LEU A 573 30.37 -6.38 -34.29
C LEU A 573 29.55 -7.49 -33.63
N VAL A 574 29.73 -7.72 -32.33
CA VAL A 574 28.94 -8.68 -31.58
C VAL A 574 27.44 -8.36 -31.71
N LYS A 575 27.08 -7.09 -31.60
CA LYS A 575 25.68 -6.68 -31.65
C LYS A 575 25.07 -6.82 -33.03
N ASN A 576 25.83 -6.60 -34.08
CA ASN A 576 25.37 -6.84 -35.45
C ASN A 576 25.09 -8.31 -35.70
N VAL A 577 26.00 -9.21 -35.27
CA VAL A 577 25.81 -10.65 -35.41
C VAL A 577 24.62 -11.17 -34.55
N GLU A 578 24.51 -10.70 -33.31
CA GLU A 578 23.31 -10.97 -32.50
C GLU A 578 22.02 -10.56 -33.21
N THR A 579 22.06 -9.40 -33.87
CA THR A 579 20.95 -8.86 -34.66
C THR A 579 20.59 -9.76 -35.83
N ASP A 580 21.56 -10.26 -36.56
CA ASP A 580 21.31 -11.10 -37.74
C ASP A 580 20.80 -12.50 -37.34
N ILE A 581 21.33 -13.04 -36.23
CA ILE A 581 20.78 -14.24 -35.61
C ILE A 581 19.32 -14.01 -35.21
N GLU A 582 19.06 -12.91 -34.54
CA GLU A 582 17.71 -12.59 -34.02
C GLU A 582 16.69 -12.38 -35.16
N LYS A 583 17.06 -11.63 -36.21
CA LYS A 583 16.21 -11.45 -37.40
C LYS A 583 15.90 -12.78 -38.09
N SER A 584 16.83 -13.74 -38.04
CA SER A 584 16.61 -15.07 -38.59
C SER A 584 15.75 -15.97 -37.71
N LEU A 585 15.54 -15.59 -36.46
CA LEU A 585 14.84 -16.41 -35.45
C LEU A 585 13.59 -15.74 -34.87
N THR A 586 13.19 -14.55 -35.33
CA THR A 586 12.02 -13.85 -34.79
C THR A 586 11.11 -13.30 -35.88
N LEU A 587 9.82 -13.55 -35.72
CA LEU A 587 8.75 -12.98 -36.52
C LEU A 587 7.93 -12.03 -35.65
N LYS A 588 8.05 -10.72 -35.88
CA LYS A 588 7.31 -9.68 -35.16
C LYS A 588 5.84 -9.63 -35.63
N TRP A 589 4.94 -9.33 -34.72
CA TRP A 589 3.54 -9.03 -34.96
C TRP A 589 3.21 -7.61 -34.52
N GLU A 590 2.56 -6.84 -35.40
CA GLU A 590 2.02 -5.54 -34.99
C GLU A 590 0.80 -5.71 -34.05
N MET A 591 0.46 -4.65 -33.30
CA MET A 591 -0.69 -4.72 -32.39
C MET A 591 -1.98 -4.98 -33.17
N ASN A 592 -2.77 -5.94 -32.70
CA ASN A 592 -4.01 -6.39 -33.34
C ASN A 592 -3.87 -6.91 -34.79
N GLN A 593 -2.65 -7.09 -35.30
CA GLN A 593 -2.40 -7.66 -36.64
C GLN A 593 -2.80 -9.14 -36.65
N ARG A 594 -3.58 -9.56 -37.64
CA ARG A 594 -4.08 -10.92 -37.83
C ARG A 594 -3.32 -11.65 -38.90
N ASN A 595 -3.20 -11.02 -40.09
CA ASN A 595 -2.56 -11.55 -41.25
C ASN A 595 -1.10 -11.07 -41.33
N PRO A 596 -0.17 -11.91 -41.80
CA PRO A 596 1.19 -11.50 -42.07
C PRO A 596 1.23 -10.44 -43.19
N ASP A 597 2.15 -9.47 -43.07
CA ASP A 597 2.48 -8.55 -44.16
C ASP A 597 3.41 -9.24 -45.17
N ASP A 598 3.66 -8.59 -46.30
CA ASP A 598 4.50 -9.12 -47.38
C ASP A 598 5.90 -9.58 -46.92
N HIS A 599 6.52 -8.84 -46.02
CA HIS A 599 7.83 -9.18 -45.47
C HIS A 599 7.77 -10.39 -44.54
N GLN A 600 6.73 -10.48 -43.72
CA GLN A 600 6.48 -11.60 -42.85
C GLN A 600 6.14 -12.87 -43.64
N GLU A 601 5.31 -12.75 -44.70
CA GLU A 601 4.98 -13.85 -45.58
C GLU A 601 6.23 -14.38 -46.32
N GLN A 602 7.09 -13.49 -46.83
CA GLN A 602 8.37 -13.87 -47.42
C GLN A 602 9.28 -14.59 -46.41
N PHE A 603 9.31 -14.12 -45.15
CA PHE A 603 10.08 -14.77 -44.08
C PHE A 603 9.59 -16.19 -43.80
N ILE A 604 8.26 -16.36 -43.64
CA ILE A 604 7.63 -17.66 -43.41
C ILE A 604 7.85 -18.59 -44.63
N THR A 605 7.70 -18.05 -45.83
CA THR A 605 7.92 -18.82 -47.08
C THR A 605 9.34 -19.33 -47.19
N LYS A 606 10.37 -18.50 -46.88
CA LYS A 606 11.77 -18.96 -46.84
C LYS A 606 12.00 -20.09 -45.85
N MET A 607 11.37 -20.04 -44.68
CA MET A 607 11.42 -21.14 -43.69
C MET A 607 10.75 -22.42 -44.25
N ALA A 608 9.60 -22.30 -44.83
CA ALA A 608 8.87 -23.45 -45.42
C ALA A 608 9.67 -24.08 -46.60
N ASP A 609 10.29 -23.25 -47.45
CA ASP A 609 11.14 -23.74 -48.53
C ASP A 609 12.42 -24.43 -48.04
N PHE A 610 12.98 -23.91 -46.90
CA PHE A 610 14.13 -24.54 -46.22
C PHE A 610 13.74 -25.92 -45.67
N LEU A 611 12.59 -26.03 -44.96
CA LEU A 611 12.10 -27.31 -44.42
C LEU A 611 11.79 -28.31 -45.55
N LYS A 612 11.23 -27.86 -46.66
CA LYS A 612 10.94 -28.72 -47.82
C LYS A 612 12.20 -29.32 -48.41
N LYS A 613 13.35 -28.55 -48.40
CA LYS A 613 14.63 -29.01 -48.88
C LYS A 613 15.38 -29.89 -47.88
N ASN A 614 15.01 -29.87 -46.61
CA ASN A 614 15.67 -30.58 -45.51
C ASN A 614 14.61 -31.31 -44.67
N PRO A 615 14.19 -32.52 -45.06
CA PRO A 615 13.14 -33.26 -44.37
C PRO A 615 13.47 -33.61 -42.92
N GLU A 616 14.75 -33.70 -42.57
CA GLU A 616 15.27 -33.94 -41.22
C GLU A 616 15.25 -32.72 -40.31
N ALA A 617 15.01 -31.55 -40.88
CA ALA A 617 14.90 -30.30 -40.11
C ALA A 617 13.47 -30.11 -39.61
N SER A 618 13.35 -29.53 -38.44
CA SER A 618 12.07 -29.09 -37.90
C SER A 618 12.23 -27.73 -37.18
N ILE A 619 11.13 -27.01 -37.02
CA ILE A 619 11.13 -25.77 -36.28
C ILE A 619 10.19 -25.85 -35.07
N ARG A 620 10.62 -25.23 -33.98
CA ARG A 620 9.80 -25.00 -32.83
C ARG A 620 9.50 -23.50 -32.74
N VAL A 621 8.22 -23.17 -32.70
CA VAL A 621 7.72 -21.78 -32.61
C VAL A 621 7.25 -21.50 -31.20
N GLN A 622 7.85 -20.52 -30.53
CA GLN A 622 7.45 -20.09 -29.21
C GLN A 622 6.87 -18.68 -29.29
N PRO A 623 5.54 -18.52 -29.05
CA PRO A 623 4.94 -17.19 -29.01
C PRO A 623 5.39 -16.42 -27.77
N HIS A 624 5.91 -15.21 -27.97
CA HIS A 624 6.13 -14.22 -26.96
C HIS A 624 5.07 -13.13 -27.09
N ILE A 625 4.19 -13.01 -26.12
CA ILE A 625 3.00 -12.15 -26.21
C ILE A 625 3.17 -10.98 -25.26
N TYR A 626 3.12 -9.76 -25.78
CA TYR A 626 3.03 -8.53 -24.99
C TYR A 626 1.57 -8.33 -24.54
N PHE A 627 1.11 -9.26 -23.69
CA PHE A 627 -0.30 -9.40 -23.31
C PHE A 627 -0.92 -8.08 -22.84
N GLN A 628 -0.21 -7.35 -21.97
CA GLN A 628 -0.74 -6.11 -21.37
C GLN A 628 -0.93 -5.03 -22.45
N LYS A 629 0.05 -4.83 -23.31
CA LYS A 629 -0.02 -3.81 -24.36
C LYS A 629 -1.06 -4.17 -25.43
N GLU A 630 -1.13 -5.42 -25.87
CA GLU A 630 -2.18 -5.86 -26.82
C GLU A 630 -3.57 -5.71 -26.23
N LYS A 631 -3.75 -6.06 -24.97
CA LYS A 631 -5.02 -5.88 -24.26
C LYS A 631 -5.46 -4.41 -24.23
N GLU A 632 -4.58 -3.52 -23.83
CA GLU A 632 -4.85 -2.08 -23.78
C GLU A 632 -5.14 -1.50 -25.17
N TYR A 633 -4.37 -1.91 -26.17
CA TYR A 633 -4.59 -1.50 -27.56
C TYR A 633 -5.97 -1.92 -28.06
N ILE A 634 -6.34 -3.19 -27.88
CA ILE A 634 -7.64 -3.70 -28.32
C ILE A 634 -8.78 -3.00 -27.57
N GLN A 635 -8.63 -2.77 -26.26
CA GLN A 635 -9.64 -2.04 -25.48
C GLN A 635 -9.84 -0.62 -25.97
N LEU A 636 -8.75 0.09 -26.25
CA LEU A 636 -8.79 1.45 -26.78
C LEU A 636 -9.41 1.48 -28.18
N PHE A 637 -9.00 0.56 -29.05
CA PHE A 637 -9.55 0.44 -30.39
C PHE A 637 -11.06 0.17 -30.37
N GLU A 638 -11.52 -0.78 -29.56
CA GLU A 638 -12.94 -1.12 -29.44
C GLU A 638 -13.77 0.03 -28.84
N ALA A 639 -13.20 0.78 -27.91
CA ALA A 639 -13.87 1.95 -27.35
C ALA A 639 -14.00 3.07 -28.40
N LYS A 640 -12.93 3.34 -29.16
CA LYS A 640 -12.95 4.28 -30.28
C LYS A 640 -13.91 3.81 -31.39
N LYS A 641 -13.92 2.52 -31.71
CA LYS A 641 -14.87 1.93 -32.68
C LYS A 641 -16.31 2.17 -32.23
N LYS A 642 -16.66 1.91 -30.98
CA LYS A 642 -18.01 2.17 -30.45
C LYS A 642 -18.38 3.64 -30.56
N PHE A 643 -17.47 4.53 -30.20
CA PHE A 643 -17.66 5.98 -30.35
C PHE A 643 -17.87 6.36 -31.81
N TYR A 644 -17.02 5.86 -32.74
CA TYR A 644 -17.11 6.16 -34.16
C TYR A 644 -18.46 5.72 -34.75
N LEU A 645 -18.90 4.49 -34.45
CA LEU A 645 -20.21 3.99 -34.89
C LEU A 645 -21.36 4.82 -34.33
N ALA A 646 -21.30 5.22 -33.06
CA ALA A 646 -22.31 6.07 -32.44
C ALA A 646 -22.34 7.49 -33.05
N LEU A 647 -21.16 8.07 -33.33
CA LEU A 647 -21.03 9.40 -33.92
C LEU A 647 -21.58 9.46 -35.36
N HIS A 648 -21.34 8.43 -36.16
CA HIS A 648 -21.72 8.35 -37.56
C HIS A 648 -23.01 7.57 -37.82
N HIS A 649 -23.74 7.17 -36.79
CA HIS A 649 -24.96 6.38 -36.85
C HIS A 649 -24.84 5.10 -37.70
N LYS A 650 -23.63 4.46 -37.67
CA LYS A 650 -23.34 3.25 -38.43
C LYS A 650 -23.51 1.99 -37.58
N ASN A 651 -23.80 0.88 -38.26
CA ASN A 651 -23.85 -0.45 -37.67
C ASN A 651 -22.50 -1.17 -37.75
N GLU A 652 -22.32 -2.24 -36.97
CA GLU A 652 -21.08 -3.05 -37.01
C GLU A 652 -20.80 -3.68 -38.38
N SER A 653 -21.82 -3.99 -39.17
CA SER A 653 -21.70 -4.53 -40.54
C SER A 653 -21.13 -3.54 -41.55
N GLU A 654 -21.20 -2.25 -41.25
CA GLU A 654 -20.70 -1.17 -42.12
C GLU A 654 -19.27 -0.75 -41.74
N PHE A 655 -18.66 -1.43 -40.76
CA PHE A 655 -17.31 -1.14 -40.32
C PHE A 655 -16.27 -1.91 -41.13
N GLY A 656 -15.65 -1.22 -42.06
CA GLY A 656 -14.67 -1.78 -43.01
C GLY A 656 -13.24 -1.25 -42.78
N ALA A 657 -12.40 -1.37 -43.83
CA ALA A 657 -11.00 -0.96 -43.76
C ALA A 657 -10.83 0.57 -43.59
N THR A 658 -11.66 1.37 -44.26
CA THR A 658 -11.64 2.83 -44.17
C THR A 658 -11.98 3.34 -42.81
N GLU A 659 -13.00 2.75 -42.16
CA GLU A 659 -13.41 3.06 -40.80
C GLU A 659 -12.34 2.62 -39.78
N THR A 660 -11.71 1.46 -40.02
CA THR A 660 -10.59 0.97 -39.18
C THR A 660 -9.45 1.98 -39.18
N GLU A 661 -9.04 2.45 -40.34
CA GLU A 661 -7.98 3.46 -40.47
C GLU A 661 -8.35 4.77 -39.79
N ALA A 662 -9.60 5.21 -39.93
CA ALA A 662 -10.10 6.41 -39.28
C ALA A 662 -10.05 6.30 -37.73
N VAL A 663 -10.46 5.14 -37.20
CA VAL A 663 -10.44 4.84 -35.76
C VAL A 663 -9.01 4.74 -35.23
N GLU A 664 -8.08 4.12 -35.96
CA GLU A 664 -6.68 4.04 -35.57
C GLU A 664 -5.99 5.40 -35.51
N LYS A 665 -6.27 6.28 -36.49
CA LYS A 665 -5.74 7.65 -36.56
C LYS A 665 -6.39 8.61 -35.56
N MET A 666 -7.50 8.25 -34.93
CA MET A 666 -8.21 9.11 -33.98
C MET A 666 -7.34 9.39 -32.73
N SER A 667 -7.27 10.67 -32.33
CA SER A 667 -6.56 11.08 -31.11
C SER A 667 -7.25 10.52 -29.86
N ILE A 668 -6.45 10.10 -28.87
CA ILE A 668 -6.96 9.75 -27.54
C ILE A 668 -7.41 11.00 -26.77
N LYS A 669 -6.99 12.19 -27.21
CA LYS A 669 -7.31 13.49 -26.64
C LYS A 669 -8.46 14.20 -27.38
N ASP A 670 -9.14 13.49 -28.30
CA ASP A 670 -10.31 14.00 -28.99
C ASP A 670 -11.41 14.38 -27.98
N THR A 671 -11.89 15.63 -28.06
CA THR A 671 -12.86 16.17 -27.08
C THR A 671 -14.18 15.44 -27.07
N LEU A 672 -14.69 15.08 -28.26
CA LEU A 672 -15.98 14.36 -28.40
C LEU A 672 -15.85 12.94 -27.88
N PHE A 673 -14.71 12.29 -28.13
CA PHE A 673 -14.44 10.97 -27.57
C PHE A 673 -14.34 11.02 -26.05
N MET A 674 -13.68 12.03 -25.49
CA MET A 674 -13.57 12.23 -24.04
C MET A 674 -14.94 12.48 -23.39
N GLU A 675 -15.78 13.29 -24.03
CA GLU A 675 -17.16 13.53 -23.58
C GLU A 675 -18.00 12.25 -23.64
N TYR A 676 -17.87 11.49 -24.74
CA TYR A 676 -18.51 10.19 -24.85
C TYR A 676 -18.15 9.25 -23.72
N LEU A 677 -16.86 9.13 -23.39
CA LEU A 677 -16.40 8.30 -22.29
C LEU A 677 -16.93 8.80 -20.94
N ASN A 678 -16.92 10.12 -20.70
CA ASN A 678 -17.41 10.72 -19.46
C ASN A 678 -18.93 10.51 -19.27
N LYS A 679 -19.70 10.53 -20.37
CA LYS A 679 -21.14 10.25 -20.35
C LYS A 679 -21.45 8.80 -19.93
N HIS A 680 -20.64 7.84 -20.37
CA HIS A 680 -20.86 6.42 -20.10
C HIS A 680 -20.22 5.93 -18.80
N ILE A 681 -19.13 6.56 -18.35
CA ILE A 681 -18.36 6.14 -17.17
C ILE A 681 -18.42 7.22 -16.09
N LYS A 682 -19.30 7.01 -15.12
CA LYS A 682 -19.54 7.95 -14.00
C LYS A 682 -18.70 7.57 -12.74
N SER A 683 -17.39 7.48 -12.87
CA SER A 683 -16.54 7.18 -11.72
C SER A 683 -15.56 8.29 -11.39
N LYS A 684 -15.49 8.69 -10.10
CA LYS A 684 -14.59 9.73 -9.61
C LYS A 684 -13.14 9.25 -9.39
N LEU A 685 -12.91 7.93 -9.43
CA LEU A 685 -11.60 7.32 -9.16
C LEU A 685 -10.85 6.90 -10.43
N ILE A 686 -11.40 7.23 -11.61
CA ILE A 686 -10.84 6.84 -12.90
C ILE A 686 -10.37 8.09 -13.62
N PHE A 687 -9.06 8.19 -13.73
CA PHE A 687 -8.38 9.41 -14.17
C PHE A 687 -7.91 9.33 -15.62
N THR A 688 -7.73 8.12 -16.19
CA THR A 688 -7.17 7.94 -17.54
C THR A 688 -8.23 7.54 -18.57
N VAL A 689 -7.99 7.93 -19.83
CA VAL A 689 -8.80 7.48 -20.98
C VAL A 689 -8.76 5.95 -21.09
N GLN A 690 -7.59 5.36 -20.90
CA GLN A 690 -7.37 3.92 -20.98
C GLN A 690 -8.19 3.16 -19.92
N ASP A 691 -8.22 3.65 -18.67
CA ASP A 691 -9.05 3.05 -17.62
C ASP A 691 -10.55 3.16 -17.95
N LYS A 692 -10.99 4.29 -18.51
CA LYS A 692 -12.38 4.46 -18.97
C LYS A 692 -12.73 3.50 -20.10
N CYS A 693 -11.82 3.34 -21.08
CA CYS A 693 -11.98 2.36 -22.14
C CYS A 693 -12.05 0.93 -21.60
N ALA A 694 -11.23 0.61 -20.58
CA ALA A 694 -11.23 -0.70 -19.93
C ALA A 694 -12.55 -1.02 -19.19
N LEU A 695 -13.23 0.00 -18.69
CA LEU A 695 -14.57 -0.15 -18.09
C LEU A 695 -15.68 -0.21 -19.13
N LEU A 696 -15.57 0.58 -20.20
CA LEU A 696 -16.54 0.59 -21.29
C LEU A 696 -16.55 -0.76 -22.05
N ILE A 697 -15.39 -1.39 -22.17
CA ILE A 697 -15.20 -2.67 -22.86
C ILE A 697 -14.88 -3.78 -21.85
N PRO A 698 -15.83 -4.70 -21.56
CA PRO A 698 -15.63 -5.74 -20.56
C PRO A 698 -14.42 -6.62 -20.86
N SER A 699 -13.63 -6.93 -19.83
CA SER A 699 -12.42 -7.76 -19.97
C SER A 699 -12.68 -9.15 -20.54
N ALA A 700 -13.86 -9.73 -20.33
CA ALA A 700 -14.24 -11.02 -20.89
C ALA A 700 -14.26 -10.98 -22.44
N ASN A 701 -14.76 -9.90 -23.04
CA ASN A 701 -14.81 -9.71 -24.49
C ASN A 701 -13.39 -9.55 -25.06
N ILE A 702 -12.53 -8.83 -24.36
CA ILE A 702 -11.14 -8.65 -24.77
C ILE A 702 -10.36 -9.95 -24.69
N ASN A 703 -10.55 -10.76 -23.65
CA ASN A 703 -9.90 -12.06 -23.53
C ASN A 703 -10.32 -13.02 -24.67
N LYS A 704 -11.60 -12.98 -25.08
CA LYS A 704 -12.07 -13.72 -26.26
C LYS A 704 -11.37 -13.25 -27.53
N LYS A 705 -11.28 -11.92 -27.76
CA LYS A 705 -10.60 -11.34 -28.92
C LYS A 705 -9.10 -11.67 -28.95
N LEU A 706 -8.42 -11.58 -27.81
CA LEU A 706 -7.02 -12.00 -27.71
C LEU A 706 -6.80 -13.49 -27.99
N THR A 707 -7.69 -14.32 -27.54
CA THR A 707 -7.64 -15.76 -27.82
C THR A 707 -7.85 -16.05 -29.30
N LEU A 708 -8.81 -15.33 -29.91
CA LEU A 708 -9.07 -15.42 -31.33
C LEU A 708 -7.89 -14.93 -32.16
N LEU A 709 -7.36 -13.75 -31.85
CA LEU A 709 -6.18 -13.15 -32.49
C LEU A 709 -4.98 -14.12 -32.48
N LYS A 710 -4.72 -14.74 -31.32
CA LYS A 710 -3.67 -15.75 -31.20
C LYS A 710 -3.91 -16.91 -32.16
N LYS A 711 -5.14 -17.45 -32.21
CA LYS A 711 -5.49 -18.58 -33.05
C LYS A 711 -5.41 -18.22 -34.54
N GLU A 712 -5.86 -17.04 -34.93
CA GLU A 712 -5.76 -16.53 -36.30
C GLU A 712 -4.28 -16.42 -36.73
N ARG A 713 -3.42 -15.78 -35.91
CA ARG A 713 -1.97 -15.71 -36.19
C ARG A 713 -1.31 -17.08 -36.34
N GLU A 714 -1.65 -18.03 -35.48
CA GLU A 714 -1.16 -19.42 -35.58
C GLU A 714 -1.61 -20.09 -36.85
N ASN A 715 -2.88 -19.93 -37.24
CA ASN A 715 -3.44 -20.51 -38.47
C ASN A 715 -2.79 -19.89 -39.72
N GLU A 716 -2.70 -18.54 -39.78
CA GLU A 716 -2.06 -17.86 -40.94
C GLU A 716 -0.58 -18.26 -41.08
N PHE A 717 0.13 -18.36 -39.96
CA PHE A 717 1.52 -18.83 -39.96
C PHE A 717 1.60 -20.26 -40.52
N LEU A 718 0.78 -21.20 -40.05
CA LEU A 718 0.79 -22.60 -40.45
C LEU A 718 0.29 -22.80 -41.87
N GLN A 719 -0.57 -21.95 -42.39
CA GLN A 719 -1.14 -22.05 -43.72
C GLN A 719 -0.07 -22.06 -44.82
N VAL A 720 1.02 -21.28 -44.64
CA VAL A 720 2.15 -21.23 -45.58
C VAL A 720 2.89 -22.57 -45.60
N PHE A 721 3.10 -23.20 -44.43
CA PHE A 721 3.77 -24.48 -44.31
C PHE A 721 2.86 -25.62 -44.86
N ASN A 722 1.56 -25.53 -44.67
CA ASN A 722 0.60 -26.49 -45.19
C ASN A 722 0.58 -26.45 -46.71
N LYS A 723 0.51 -25.24 -47.30
CA LYS A 723 0.62 -25.07 -48.79
C LYS A 723 1.89 -25.68 -49.37
N LYS A 724 2.96 -25.81 -48.59
CA LYS A 724 4.24 -26.39 -49.02
C LYS A 724 4.40 -27.87 -48.62
N GLY A 725 3.42 -28.44 -47.87
CA GLY A 725 3.41 -29.84 -47.42
C GLY A 725 4.40 -30.16 -46.31
N VAL A 726 4.80 -29.15 -45.51
CA VAL A 726 5.81 -29.27 -44.42
C VAL A 726 5.28 -28.90 -43.04
N GLU A 727 3.97 -28.84 -42.85
CA GLU A 727 3.33 -28.49 -41.58
C GLU A 727 3.75 -29.38 -40.41
N LYS A 728 3.96 -30.70 -40.67
CA LYS A 728 4.39 -31.67 -39.65
C LYS A 728 5.78 -31.38 -39.04
N GLN A 729 6.58 -30.58 -39.70
CA GLN A 729 7.91 -30.14 -39.24
C GLN A 729 7.84 -28.88 -38.36
N VAL A 730 6.63 -28.37 -38.11
CA VAL A 730 6.41 -27.15 -37.30
C VAL A 730 5.67 -27.50 -36.01
N ALA A 731 6.23 -27.12 -34.86
CA ALA A 731 5.64 -27.33 -33.55
C ALA A 731 5.51 -26.05 -32.78
N PHE A 732 4.32 -25.68 -32.36
CA PHE A 732 4.09 -24.57 -31.41
C PHE A 732 4.31 -25.03 -29.97
N THR A 733 4.90 -24.14 -29.15
CA THR A 733 5.11 -24.36 -27.74
C THR A 733 4.26 -23.39 -26.91
N LYS A 734 4.24 -23.58 -25.58
CA LYS A 734 3.51 -22.69 -24.67
C LYS A 734 3.97 -21.25 -24.82
N ALA A 735 3.02 -20.32 -24.95
CA ALA A 735 3.30 -18.89 -25.05
C ALA A 735 3.91 -18.35 -23.76
N ILE A 736 4.91 -17.49 -23.91
CA ILE A 736 5.49 -16.67 -22.84
C ILE A 736 4.75 -15.33 -22.80
N LYS A 737 4.28 -14.95 -21.62
CA LYS A 737 3.66 -13.64 -21.37
C LYS A 737 4.67 -12.74 -20.63
N GLY A 738 4.83 -11.52 -21.09
CA GLY A 738 5.77 -10.57 -20.47
C GLY A 738 5.96 -9.34 -21.33
N ILE A 739 6.99 -8.54 -21.01
CA ILE A 739 7.42 -7.40 -21.82
C ILE A 739 8.48 -7.92 -22.79
N PRO A 740 8.22 -7.98 -24.11
CA PRO A 740 9.21 -8.42 -25.07
C PRO A 740 10.30 -7.36 -25.26
N PHE A 741 11.54 -7.79 -25.53
CA PHE A 741 12.69 -6.91 -25.72
C PHE A 741 12.55 -5.94 -26.91
N ASN A 742 11.79 -6.32 -27.95
CA ASN A 742 11.53 -5.53 -29.14
C ASN A 742 10.27 -4.64 -29.02
N GLY A 743 9.56 -4.66 -27.89
CA GLY A 743 8.36 -3.87 -27.67
C GLY A 743 7.10 -4.36 -28.36
N TYR A 744 7.13 -5.53 -29.04
CA TYR A 744 6.04 -6.14 -29.77
C TYR A 744 5.87 -7.62 -29.42
N SER A 745 4.69 -8.17 -29.68
CA SER A 745 4.53 -9.62 -29.68
C SER A 745 5.31 -10.22 -30.85
N PHE A 746 5.91 -11.37 -30.66
CA PHE A 746 6.68 -12.05 -31.72
C PHE A 746 6.68 -13.56 -31.53
N TYR A 747 6.97 -14.28 -32.63
CA TYR A 747 7.28 -15.69 -32.61
C TYR A 747 8.79 -15.90 -32.59
N ARG A 748 9.28 -16.63 -31.59
CA ARG A 748 10.67 -17.08 -31.54
C ARG A 748 10.77 -18.44 -32.23
N ILE A 749 11.63 -18.50 -33.24
CA ILE A 749 11.87 -19.71 -34.06
C ILE A 749 13.13 -20.40 -33.53
N THR A 750 13.04 -21.70 -33.31
CA THR A 750 14.19 -22.54 -32.97
C THR A 750 14.23 -23.69 -33.94
N TYR A 751 15.31 -23.79 -34.69
CA TYR A 751 15.55 -24.89 -35.61
C TYR A 751 16.09 -26.12 -34.85
N LYS A 752 15.69 -27.30 -35.28
CA LYS A 752 16.19 -28.60 -34.83
C LYS A 752 16.65 -29.41 -36.07
N GLY A 753 17.70 -30.20 -35.89
CA GLY A 753 18.36 -30.91 -36.96
C GLY A 753 19.28 -29.98 -37.74
N VAL A 754 19.07 -29.81 -39.03
CA VAL A 754 19.85 -28.91 -39.87
C VAL A 754 19.47 -27.46 -39.67
N LEU A 755 20.44 -26.57 -39.71
CA LEU A 755 20.27 -25.10 -39.59
C LEU A 755 20.42 -24.44 -40.98
N PRO A 756 19.74 -23.29 -41.24
CA PRO A 756 19.96 -22.47 -42.42
C PRO A 756 21.44 -22.01 -42.51
N LYS A 757 22.00 -22.02 -43.73
CA LYS A 757 23.44 -21.63 -43.95
C LYS A 757 23.76 -20.25 -43.38
N ALA A 758 22.86 -19.28 -43.56
CA ALA A 758 23.07 -17.92 -43.02
C ALA A 758 23.17 -17.93 -41.49
N LEU A 759 22.35 -18.73 -40.79
CA LEU A 759 22.37 -18.85 -39.34
C LEU A 759 23.63 -19.57 -38.84
N ILE A 760 24.12 -20.60 -39.57
CA ILE A 760 25.38 -21.25 -39.27
C ILE A 760 26.55 -20.26 -39.40
N ALA A 761 26.56 -19.44 -40.46
CA ALA A 761 27.57 -18.41 -40.65
C ALA A 761 27.57 -17.39 -39.49
N ALA A 762 26.40 -16.90 -39.12
CA ALA A 762 26.21 -15.97 -38.02
C ALA A 762 26.67 -16.56 -36.65
N TYR A 763 26.36 -17.82 -36.35
CA TYR A 763 26.84 -18.50 -35.15
C TYR A 763 28.37 -18.70 -35.14
N ARG A 764 28.98 -19.01 -36.29
CA ARG A 764 30.44 -19.12 -36.42
C ARG A 764 31.12 -17.77 -36.13
N GLU A 765 30.58 -16.70 -36.70
CA GLU A 765 31.07 -15.34 -36.49
C GLU A 765 30.93 -14.92 -35.03
N MET A 766 29.77 -15.23 -34.38
CA MET A 766 29.58 -14.98 -32.95
C MET A 766 30.59 -15.72 -32.07
N ASN A 767 30.87 -17.00 -32.38
CA ASN A 767 31.83 -17.79 -31.64
C ASN A 767 33.28 -17.22 -31.85
N HIS A 768 33.59 -16.79 -33.04
CA HIS A 768 34.88 -16.13 -33.32
C HIS A 768 35.02 -14.84 -32.51
N LEU A 769 34.01 -13.99 -32.52
CA LEU A 769 33.99 -12.74 -31.74
C LEU A 769 34.09 -13.02 -30.24
N ASN A 770 33.37 -13.98 -29.69
CA ASN A 770 33.44 -14.34 -28.26
C ASN A 770 34.83 -14.86 -27.85
N ASN A 771 35.50 -15.58 -28.71
CA ASN A 771 36.88 -16.07 -28.47
C ASN A 771 37.94 -14.96 -28.55
N GLU A 772 37.70 -13.90 -29.30
CA GLU A 772 38.58 -12.75 -29.41
C GLU A 772 38.37 -11.69 -28.30
N ALA A 773 37.21 -11.69 -27.64
CA ALA A 773 36.82 -10.70 -26.64
C ALA A 773 37.85 -10.53 -25.53
N PRO A 774 38.30 -11.58 -24.84
CA PRO A 774 39.22 -11.44 -23.72
C PRO A 774 40.58 -10.83 -24.15
N ARG A 775 41.03 -11.09 -25.38
CA ARG A 775 42.29 -10.57 -25.90
C ARG A 775 42.22 -9.08 -26.24
N LYS A 776 41.09 -8.61 -26.75
CA LYS A 776 40.89 -7.20 -27.14
C LYS A 776 40.58 -6.30 -25.95
N GLU A 777 39.83 -6.75 -24.96
CA GLU A 777 39.62 -6.03 -23.71
C GLU A 777 40.93 -5.85 -22.92
N TYR A 778 41.73 -6.89 -22.81
CA TYR A 778 43.03 -6.82 -22.17
C TYR A 778 43.97 -5.81 -22.84
N LYS A 779 43.95 -5.69 -24.18
CA LYS A 779 44.72 -4.69 -24.91
C LYS A 779 44.21 -3.27 -24.74
N ALA A 780 42.90 -3.09 -24.61
CA ALA A 780 42.27 -1.79 -24.41
C ALA A 780 42.56 -1.25 -23.02
N ASP A 781 42.50 -2.10 -21.99
CA ASP A 781 42.81 -1.73 -20.61
C ASP A 781 44.27 -1.39 -20.40
N ARG A 782 45.19 -2.09 -21.09
CA ARG A 782 46.62 -1.72 -21.11
C ARG A 782 46.89 -0.37 -21.80
N ARG A 783 46.14 0.00 -22.83
CA ARG A 783 46.23 1.33 -23.45
C ARG A 783 45.66 2.44 -22.56
N LYS A 784 44.60 2.19 -21.84
CA LYS A 784 44.03 3.15 -20.86
C LYS A 784 44.92 3.36 -19.64
N ALA A 785 45.72 2.37 -19.24
CA ALA A 785 46.66 2.47 -18.15
C ALA A 785 47.97 3.15 -18.53
N ARG A 786 48.21 3.42 -19.84
CA ARG A 786 49.41 4.11 -20.37
C ARG A 786 49.14 5.56 -20.82
N ASN A 787 47.91 5.96 -20.86
CA ASN A 787 47.44 7.35 -21.06
C ASN A 787 46.71 7.85 -19.78
#